data_4e4abc6c9eed24ec6b4a1694ce69ff94
#
_entry.id   4e4abc6c9eed24ec6b4a1694ce69ff94
#
_cell.length_a   1.000
_cell.length_b   1.000
_cell.length_c   1.000
_cell.angle_alpha   90.00
_cell.angle_beta   90.00
_cell.angle_gamma   90.00
#
_symmetry.space_group_name_H-M   'P 1'
#
loop_
_entity.id
_entity.type
_entity.pdbx_description
1 polymer ?
#
loop_
_entity_poly.entity_id
_entity_poly.type
_entity_poly.pdbx_seq_one_letter_code
_entity_poly.pdbx_strand_id
1 'polypeptide(L)'
;MIGTCLKKCTPAILLGLFCLLSTATIHAEEDKTAQVEKLFREGVDLYNQGRYSEAQIKLKAVLALEPRKELAARLVDEAGTRIMAKMMADPRMGNEPTYIWQYYRQYQVKKFADKERMVKMAARLVDGATAEEERMLLYREFGELGHYAVPALAPYLKNQTHEDHRTFARIAIARMGSRAVLPVIELLGHADELMRQNAVLILSDIQPLDPRAIPALKARVEDAKETEAVKRVAARALQRITGMEAAGLKTAGAYYHDLANRYYLDRAGVAEEGQEVDGQVWHLNAAGDLVTAQYPLWSWNDQMAEENVLRGLAVDPANTSFFALWACVMAAQITEVSDLLDIVGEQPAQHNFSAEEKAEIEAWSKKLVDAKRHVAAVGKENCNAALNKVHADVKRNPGHVRLPQVGAYLARELAALDTTGELLAAGEPAAPALTAPPAPARPTPTPIQTSAGAPNVVPPPPPVAAADPAAGAPGAAPAAPAAPKDPSALVAGLDSTEEVIQYACALTLASIDRFPATWPGSDKVAAILGRGVSENKAMQVLLVEENPNTSNELREKLEALGYGVTAAISGRNAVAQARAFPPKDIAIISDSLRRDLNADQLMEELRSDVNTRYLQVGILHTRADRTLVQSRFGEVTLVEREAAGNDLKTAVDAIAAKRAAESVPKRKAHETAVACATALSKVDPRDTHLILYDAVEHAYNALLNRKDDVRIPAAIFLGRVEGGAKKAEAAEKLKAVVMDSANAVELRRAALRSLGRVQKDGLEDVYRKVQADPDQEIKDIGAESYGQISRANGSIIDFIRENRIDKDKKEK
;
A
#
# COMPACT_ATOMS: atom_id res chain seq x y z
N MET A 1 -21.64 -4.70 -75.49
CA MET A 1 -20.87 -5.94 -75.24
C MET A 1 -19.49 -5.64 -74.61
N ILE A 2 -19.42 -4.88 -73.55
CA ILE A 2 -18.12 -4.61 -72.84
C ILE A 2 -18.26 -4.87 -71.31
N GLY A 3 -19.43 -5.36 -70.89
CA GLY A 3 -19.72 -5.51 -69.45
C GLY A 3 -19.54 -6.92 -68.83
N THR A 4 -19.07 -7.92 -69.59
CA THR A 4 -19.15 -9.33 -69.16
C THR A 4 -17.77 -10.03 -69.04
N CYS A 5 -16.64 -9.36 -69.35
CA CYS A 5 -15.32 -9.96 -69.33
C CYS A 5 -14.51 -9.63 -68.00
N LEU A 6 -14.98 -8.69 -67.18
CA LEU A 6 -14.21 -8.29 -65.97
C LEU A 6 -14.56 -9.08 -64.69
N LYS A 7 -15.49 -10.03 -64.74
CA LYS A 7 -15.90 -10.81 -63.50
C LYS A 7 -15.23 -12.15 -63.33
N LYS A 8 -14.32 -12.61 -64.21
CA LYS A 8 -13.70 -13.94 -64.11
C LYS A 8 -12.17 -13.96 -63.88
N CYS A 9 -11.51 -12.78 -63.86
CA CYS A 9 -10.05 -12.73 -63.66
C CYS A 9 -9.60 -12.20 -62.27
N THR A 10 -10.51 -11.81 -61.40
CA THR A 10 -10.19 -11.13 -60.14
C THR A 10 -9.65 -12.03 -59.03
N PRO A 11 -10.02 -13.31 -58.83
CA PRO A 11 -9.49 -14.07 -57.69
C PRO A 11 -8.06 -14.57 -57.90
N ALA A 12 -7.64 -14.89 -59.12
CA ALA A 12 -6.28 -15.39 -59.37
C ALA A 12 -5.21 -14.28 -59.29
N ILE A 13 -5.53 -13.07 -59.72
CA ILE A 13 -4.62 -11.91 -59.64
C ILE A 13 -4.49 -11.43 -58.19
N LEU A 14 -5.57 -11.44 -57.39
CA LEU A 14 -5.54 -11.12 -55.96
C LEU A 14 -4.75 -12.18 -55.15
N LEU A 15 -4.89 -13.46 -55.49
CA LEU A 15 -4.12 -14.52 -54.82
C LEU A 15 -2.62 -14.45 -55.17
N GLY A 16 -2.28 -14.14 -56.42
CA GLY A 16 -0.91 -13.94 -56.88
C GLY A 16 -0.25 -12.69 -56.25
N LEU A 17 -1.01 -11.58 -56.11
CA LEU A 17 -0.52 -10.38 -55.43
C LEU A 17 -0.36 -10.61 -53.92
N PHE A 18 -1.24 -11.40 -53.27
CA PHE A 18 -1.16 -11.77 -51.89
C PHE A 18 0.04 -12.69 -51.61
N CYS A 19 0.32 -13.65 -52.48
CA CYS A 19 1.54 -14.50 -52.38
C CYS A 19 2.83 -13.71 -52.65
N LEU A 20 2.85 -12.74 -53.58
CA LEU A 20 4.02 -11.89 -53.79
C LEU A 20 4.26 -10.88 -52.68
N LEU A 21 3.20 -10.35 -52.08
CA LEU A 21 3.30 -9.49 -50.88
C LEU A 21 3.76 -10.28 -49.66
N SER A 22 3.30 -11.50 -49.45
CA SER A 22 3.72 -12.35 -48.34
C SER A 22 5.17 -12.82 -48.46
N THR A 23 5.66 -13.14 -49.67
CA THR A 23 7.08 -13.49 -49.90
C THR A 23 8.00 -12.28 -49.75
N ALA A 24 7.59 -11.10 -50.22
CA ALA A 24 8.36 -9.88 -50.04
C ALA A 24 8.46 -9.45 -48.55
N THR A 25 7.41 -9.62 -47.74
CA THR A 25 7.43 -9.35 -46.30
C THR A 25 8.29 -10.37 -45.53
N ILE A 26 8.29 -11.65 -45.92
CA ILE A 26 9.12 -12.68 -45.30
C ILE A 26 10.62 -12.40 -45.57
N HIS A 27 10.98 -12.06 -46.80
CA HIS A 27 12.38 -11.73 -47.15
C HIS A 27 12.86 -10.44 -46.49
N ALA A 28 12.02 -9.41 -46.36
CA ALA A 28 12.36 -8.18 -45.66
C ALA A 28 12.57 -8.43 -44.15
N GLU A 29 11.88 -9.39 -43.56
CA GLU A 29 12.00 -9.73 -42.15
C GLU A 29 13.20 -10.64 -41.87
N GLU A 30 13.55 -11.54 -42.81
CA GLU A 30 14.79 -12.32 -42.77
C GLU A 30 16.02 -11.43 -42.90
N ASP A 31 16.02 -10.46 -43.83
CA ASP A 31 17.08 -9.47 -43.99
C ASP A 31 17.28 -8.59 -42.74
N LYS A 32 16.17 -8.13 -42.14
CA LYS A 32 16.18 -7.38 -40.88
C LYS A 32 16.78 -8.22 -39.73
N THR A 33 16.40 -9.47 -39.62
CA THR A 33 16.91 -10.41 -38.59
C THR A 33 18.43 -10.61 -38.73
N ALA A 34 18.91 -10.87 -39.94
CA ALA A 34 20.34 -11.05 -40.20
C ALA A 34 21.15 -9.77 -39.92
N GLN A 35 20.56 -8.60 -40.23
CA GLN A 35 21.17 -7.32 -39.93
C GLN A 35 21.28 -7.05 -38.43
N VAL A 36 20.24 -7.36 -37.64
CA VAL A 36 20.25 -7.26 -36.20
C VAL A 36 21.32 -8.15 -35.58
N GLU A 37 21.41 -9.42 -36.00
CA GLU A 37 22.41 -10.37 -35.53
C GLU A 37 23.84 -9.87 -35.80
N LYS A 38 24.09 -9.41 -36.98
CA LYS A 38 25.39 -8.87 -37.39
C LYS A 38 25.80 -7.68 -36.53
N LEU A 39 24.89 -6.67 -36.41
CA LEU A 39 25.16 -5.46 -35.64
C LEU A 39 25.37 -5.75 -34.14
N PHE A 40 24.61 -6.68 -33.57
CA PHE A 40 24.75 -7.07 -32.18
C PHE A 40 26.11 -7.74 -31.92
N ARG A 41 26.50 -8.75 -32.74
CA ARG A 41 27.80 -9.44 -32.60
C ARG A 41 28.97 -8.46 -32.80
N GLU A 42 28.90 -7.58 -33.83
CA GLU A 42 29.90 -6.52 -34.02
C GLU A 42 29.99 -5.59 -32.78
N GLY A 43 28.85 -5.24 -32.15
CA GLY A 43 28.81 -4.42 -30.95
C GLY A 43 29.47 -5.09 -29.76
N VAL A 44 29.22 -6.39 -29.55
CA VAL A 44 29.88 -7.19 -28.50
C VAL A 44 31.37 -7.34 -28.75
N ASP A 45 31.79 -7.60 -30.00
CA ASP A 45 33.19 -7.73 -30.37
C ASP A 45 33.96 -6.42 -30.17
N LEU A 46 33.38 -5.30 -30.57
CA LEU A 46 33.98 -3.97 -30.38
C LEU A 46 34.11 -3.63 -28.87
N TYR A 47 33.14 -4.01 -28.07
CA TYR A 47 33.23 -3.88 -26.61
C TYR A 47 34.41 -4.68 -26.04
N ASN A 48 34.54 -5.94 -26.42
CA ASN A 48 35.65 -6.80 -26.01
C ASN A 48 37.04 -6.26 -26.46
N GLN A 49 37.08 -5.52 -27.57
CA GLN A 49 38.28 -4.81 -28.07
C GLN A 49 38.53 -3.48 -27.36
N GLY A 50 37.67 -3.02 -26.43
CA GLY A 50 37.77 -1.73 -25.74
C GLY A 50 37.34 -0.51 -26.60
N ARG A 51 36.69 -0.74 -27.76
CA ARG A 51 36.18 0.32 -28.66
C ARG A 51 34.75 0.69 -28.32
N TYR A 52 34.54 1.27 -27.12
CA TYR A 52 33.24 1.45 -26.48
C TYR A 52 32.28 2.34 -27.26
N SER A 53 32.74 3.47 -27.80
CA SER A 53 31.89 4.38 -28.58
C SER A 53 31.35 3.74 -29.86
N GLU A 54 32.19 2.92 -30.52
CA GLU A 54 31.76 2.20 -31.71
C GLU A 54 30.82 1.04 -31.38
N ALA A 55 31.06 0.34 -30.28
CA ALA A 55 30.16 -0.67 -29.75
C ALA A 55 28.77 -0.07 -29.44
N GLN A 56 28.71 1.08 -28.80
CA GLN A 56 27.46 1.81 -28.52
C GLN A 56 26.72 2.15 -29.81
N ILE A 57 27.38 2.67 -30.84
CA ILE A 57 26.77 2.98 -32.13
C ILE A 57 26.12 1.73 -32.75
N LYS A 58 26.78 0.58 -32.65
CA LYS A 58 26.25 -0.68 -33.19
C LYS A 58 25.01 -1.14 -32.41
N LEU A 59 25.03 -1.09 -31.07
CA LEU A 59 23.88 -1.47 -30.25
C LEU A 59 22.69 -0.50 -30.43
N LYS A 60 22.97 0.79 -30.60
CA LYS A 60 21.94 1.76 -30.97
C LYS A 60 21.29 1.44 -32.31
N ALA A 61 22.06 1.01 -33.29
CA ALA A 61 21.52 0.56 -34.58
C ALA A 61 20.68 -0.73 -34.44
N VAL A 62 21.04 -1.65 -33.55
CA VAL A 62 20.22 -2.82 -33.19
C VAL A 62 18.85 -2.38 -32.67
N LEU A 63 18.82 -1.45 -31.72
CA LEU A 63 17.55 -0.95 -31.16
C LEU A 63 16.71 -0.19 -32.18
N ALA A 64 17.32 0.59 -33.06
CA ALA A 64 16.62 1.29 -34.15
C ALA A 64 15.92 0.35 -35.14
N LEU A 65 16.36 -0.90 -35.22
CA LEU A 65 15.73 -1.95 -36.01
C LEU A 65 14.57 -2.65 -35.26
N GLU A 66 14.28 -2.28 -33.99
CA GLU A 66 13.23 -2.86 -33.16
C GLU A 66 13.23 -4.41 -33.25
N PRO A 67 14.25 -5.10 -32.72
CA PRO A 67 14.36 -6.54 -32.81
C PRO A 67 13.21 -7.23 -32.07
N ARG A 68 12.78 -8.39 -32.59
CA ARG A 68 11.86 -9.25 -31.84
C ARG A 68 12.49 -9.66 -30.51
N LYS A 69 11.68 -9.77 -29.46
CA LYS A 69 12.16 -10.12 -28.11
C LYS A 69 12.86 -11.49 -28.09
N GLU A 70 12.36 -12.45 -28.88
CA GLU A 70 12.96 -13.78 -29.05
C GLU A 70 14.36 -13.71 -29.68
N LEU A 71 14.54 -12.85 -30.66
CA LEU A 71 15.84 -12.64 -31.31
C LEU A 71 16.82 -11.97 -30.33
N ALA A 72 16.40 -10.93 -29.65
CA ALA A 72 17.21 -10.25 -28.64
C ALA A 72 17.63 -11.20 -27.51
N ALA A 73 16.72 -12.06 -27.06
CA ALA A 73 17.01 -13.04 -26.02
C ALA A 73 18.04 -14.08 -26.50
N ARG A 74 17.89 -14.61 -27.69
CA ARG A 74 18.87 -15.54 -28.25
C ARG A 74 20.27 -14.92 -28.38
N LEU A 75 20.34 -13.67 -28.83
CA LEU A 75 21.61 -12.97 -28.99
C LEU A 75 22.28 -12.68 -27.62
N VAL A 76 21.51 -12.36 -26.61
CA VAL A 76 22.01 -12.20 -25.24
C VAL A 76 22.51 -13.53 -24.68
N ASP A 77 21.79 -14.63 -24.90
CA ASP A 77 22.23 -15.97 -24.49
C ASP A 77 23.50 -16.39 -25.20
N GLU A 78 23.63 -16.11 -26.51
CA GLU A 78 24.84 -16.37 -27.30
C GLU A 78 26.05 -15.56 -26.80
N ALA A 79 25.89 -14.28 -26.51
CA ALA A 79 26.94 -13.43 -25.99
C ALA A 79 27.30 -13.74 -24.52
N GLY A 80 26.37 -14.30 -23.80
CA GLY A 80 26.45 -14.58 -22.36
C GLY A 80 26.00 -13.41 -21.48
N THR A 81 25.17 -13.72 -20.50
CA THR A 81 24.61 -12.73 -19.55
C THR A 81 25.68 -11.95 -18.79
N ARG A 82 26.86 -12.57 -18.55
CA ARG A 82 28.00 -11.93 -17.90
C ARG A 82 28.58 -10.77 -18.74
N ILE A 83 28.63 -10.91 -20.07
CA ILE A 83 29.10 -9.83 -20.95
C ILE A 83 28.09 -8.70 -20.97
N MET A 84 26.81 -9.00 -21.09
CA MET A 84 25.74 -8.02 -21.00
C MET A 84 25.76 -7.25 -19.66
N ALA A 85 25.94 -7.96 -18.55
CA ALA A 85 26.08 -7.32 -17.22
C ALA A 85 27.29 -6.35 -17.16
N LYS A 86 28.42 -6.74 -17.76
CA LYS A 86 29.61 -5.85 -17.86
C LYS A 86 29.31 -4.62 -18.71
N MET A 87 28.69 -4.81 -19.88
CA MET A 87 28.33 -3.71 -20.77
C MET A 87 27.34 -2.74 -20.12
N MET A 88 26.34 -3.25 -19.38
CA MET A 88 25.40 -2.43 -18.63
C MET A 88 26.04 -1.65 -17.48
N ALA A 89 27.07 -2.22 -16.85
CA ALA A 89 27.81 -1.59 -15.76
C ALA A 89 28.89 -0.58 -16.27
N ASP A 90 29.24 -0.62 -17.56
CA ASP A 90 30.27 0.24 -18.12
C ASP A 90 29.69 1.60 -18.53
N PRO A 91 30.09 2.70 -17.84
CA PRO A 91 29.55 4.03 -18.11
C PRO A 91 29.82 4.55 -19.53
N ARG A 92 30.75 3.93 -20.28
CA ARG A 92 31.10 4.31 -21.66
C ARG A 92 30.16 3.71 -22.70
N MET A 93 29.30 2.75 -22.31
CA MET A 93 28.41 2.05 -23.22
C MET A 93 27.03 2.69 -23.39
N GLY A 94 26.70 3.72 -22.57
CA GLY A 94 25.37 4.29 -22.60
C GLY A 94 24.30 3.30 -22.12
N ASN A 95 23.06 3.48 -22.61
CA ASN A 95 21.91 2.73 -22.17
C ASN A 95 21.51 1.56 -23.08
N GLU A 96 22.12 1.48 -24.24
CA GLU A 96 21.75 0.51 -25.28
C GLU A 96 21.85 -0.95 -24.81
N PRO A 97 22.88 -1.38 -24.05
CA PRO A 97 22.90 -2.72 -23.47
C PRO A 97 21.72 -3.00 -22.53
N THR A 98 21.30 -1.99 -21.78
CA THR A 98 20.17 -2.11 -20.83
C THR A 98 18.84 -2.27 -21.56
N TYR A 99 18.61 -1.53 -22.65
CA TYR A 99 17.39 -1.70 -23.47
C TYR A 99 17.34 -3.10 -24.13
N ILE A 100 18.46 -3.61 -24.64
CA ILE A 100 18.52 -4.97 -25.18
C ILE A 100 18.26 -5.99 -24.07
N TRP A 101 18.78 -5.75 -22.86
CA TRP A 101 18.51 -6.58 -21.69
C TRP A 101 17.03 -6.57 -21.28
N GLN A 102 16.30 -5.47 -21.47
CA GLN A 102 14.85 -5.42 -21.25
C GLN A 102 14.09 -6.34 -22.21
N TYR A 103 14.44 -6.35 -23.49
CA TYR A 103 13.86 -7.32 -24.44
C TYR A 103 14.14 -8.77 -24.02
N TYR A 104 15.35 -9.05 -23.54
CA TYR A 104 15.71 -10.34 -22.97
C TYR A 104 14.81 -10.71 -21.79
N ARG A 105 14.68 -9.81 -20.81
CA ARG A 105 13.82 -10.05 -19.63
C ARG A 105 12.35 -10.27 -20.01
N GLN A 106 11.81 -9.46 -20.90
CA GLN A 106 10.43 -9.61 -21.35
C GLN A 106 10.19 -10.95 -22.07
N TYR A 107 11.17 -11.46 -22.79
CA TYR A 107 11.11 -12.79 -23.38
C TYR A 107 11.18 -13.87 -22.33
N GLN A 108 12.07 -13.74 -21.35
CA GLN A 108 12.18 -14.70 -20.24
C GLN A 108 10.87 -14.79 -19.44
N VAL A 109 10.21 -13.68 -19.16
CA VAL A 109 8.88 -13.69 -18.51
C VAL A 109 7.89 -14.53 -19.33
N LYS A 110 7.85 -14.36 -20.66
CA LYS A 110 7.00 -15.19 -21.54
C LYS A 110 7.39 -16.67 -21.50
N LYS A 111 8.70 -16.97 -21.44
CA LYS A 111 9.22 -18.34 -21.30
C LYS A 111 8.78 -18.98 -19.97
N PHE A 112 8.76 -18.20 -18.87
CA PHE A 112 8.28 -18.66 -17.57
C PHE A 112 6.76 -18.86 -17.52
N ALA A 113 6.01 -18.22 -18.39
CA ALA A 113 4.55 -18.39 -18.50
C ALA A 113 4.14 -19.62 -19.33
N ASP A 114 5.07 -20.27 -20.04
CA ASP A 114 4.78 -21.42 -20.92
C ASP A 114 4.56 -22.71 -20.11
N LYS A 115 3.37 -22.88 -19.59
CA LYS A 115 2.95 -24.05 -18.80
C LYS A 115 3.04 -25.36 -19.61
N GLU A 116 2.68 -25.33 -20.89
CA GLU A 116 2.70 -26.52 -21.75
C GLU A 116 4.13 -27.04 -21.95
N ARG A 117 5.07 -26.12 -22.16
CA ARG A 117 6.50 -26.46 -22.24
C ARG A 117 6.98 -27.11 -20.93
N MET A 118 6.64 -26.52 -19.78
CA MET A 118 7.06 -27.07 -18.48
C MET A 118 6.48 -28.48 -18.24
N VAL A 119 5.22 -28.72 -18.63
CA VAL A 119 4.60 -30.07 -18.55
C VAL A 119 5.34 -31.06 -19.45
N LYS A 120 5.68 -30.69 -20.69
CA LYS A 120 6.48 -31.55 -21.60
C LYS A 120 7.87 -31.84 -21.04
N MET A 121 8.53 -30.85 -20.46
CA MET A 121 9.82 -31.01 -19.80
C MET A 121 9.71 -31.92 -18.58
N ALA A 122 8.69 -31.82 -17.76
CA ALA A 122 8.46 -32.68 -16.62
C ALA A 122 8.21 -34.12 -17.03
N ALA A 123 7.40 -34.34 -18.08
CA ALA A 123 7.21 -35.67 -18.65
C ALA A 123 8.53 -36.26 -19.16
N ARG A 124 9.35 -35.48 -19.84
CA ARG A 124 10.66 -35.91 -20.34
C ARG A 124 11.66 -36.23 -19.21
N LEU A 125 11.62 -35.42 -18.11
CA LEU A 125 12.48 -35.64 -16.95
C LEU A 125 12.29 -37.04 -16.32
N VAL A 126 11.02 -37.49 -16.23
CA VAL A 126 10.66 -38.74 -15.56
C VAL A 126 10.65 -39.96 -16.52
N ASP A 127 10.75 -39.74 -17.82
CA ASP A 127 10.78 -40.81 -18.78
C ASP A 127 12.06 -41.69 -18.61
N GLY A 128 11.88 -42.98 -18.44
CA GLY A 128 12.97 -43.93 -18.29
C GLY A 128 13.92 -44.03 -19.49
N ALA A 129 13.45 -43.58 -20.69
CA ALA A 129 14.26 -43.54 -21.89
C ALA A 129 15.14 -42.29 -22.01
N THR A 130 15.00 -41.31 -21.13
CA THR A 130 15.78 -40.05 -21.13
C THR A 130 17.23 -40.34 -20.69
N ALA A 131 18.19 -39.96 -21.53
CA ALA A 131 19.62 -40.08 -21.23
C ALA A 131 20.00 -39.22 -20.00
N GLU A 132 21.02 -39.66 -19.26
CA GLU A 132 21.45 -38.97 -18.03
C GLU A 132 21.92 -37.54 -18.32
N GLU A 133 22.63 -37.32 -19.43
CA GLU A 133 23.08 -35.98 -19.83
C GLU A 133 21.93 -35.06 -20.12
N GLU A 134 20.87 -35.52 -20.77
CA GLU A 134 19.64 -34.75 -21.01
C GLU A 134 18.91 -34.45 -19.71
N ARG A 135 18.83 -35.43 -18.80
CA ARG A 135 18.23 -35.26 -17.48
C ARG A 135 18.95 -34.19 -16.66
N MET A 136 20.27 -34.13 -16.74
CA MET A 136 21.08 -33.09 -16.10
C MET A 136 20.80 -31.69 -16.66
N LEU A 137 20.57 -31.56 -17.97
CA LEU A 137 20.17 -30.31 -18.59
C LEU A 137 18.76 -29.90 -18.13
N LEU A 138 17.82 -30.82 -18.06
CA LEU A 138 16.46 -30.55 -17.55
C LEU A 138 16.50 -30.08 -16.08
N TYR A 139 17.30 -30.68 -15.22
CA TYR A 139 17.47 -30.19 -13.84
C TYR A 139 17.99 -28.79 -13.78
N ARG A 140 18.95 -28.41 -14.62
CA ARG A 140 19.46 -27.04 -14.69
C ARG A 140 18.35 -26.09 -15.14
N GLU A 141 17.59 -26.44 -16.17
CA GLU A 141 16.53 -25.62 -16.73
C GLU A 141 15.38 -25.44 -15.73
N PHE A 142 14.99 -26.49 -14.98
CA PHE A 142 14.04 -26.38 -13.89
C PHE A 142 14.55 -25.47 -12.75
N GLY A 143 15.84 -25.55 -12.43
CA GLY A 143 16.47 -24.63 -11.48
C GLY A 143 16.36 -23.15 -11.89
N GLU A 144 16.50 -22.86 -13.20
CA GLU A 144 16.31 -21.52 -13.74
C GLU A 144 14.84 -21.07 -13.71
N LEU A 145 13.89 -21.96 -14.05
CA LEU A 145 12.47 -21.69 -14.03
C LEU A 145 11.93 -21.45 -12.61
N GLY A 146 12.54 -22.08 -11.59
CA GLY A 146 12.15 -21.89 -10.19
C GLY A 146 10.70 -22.25 -9.91
N HIS A 147 10.04 -21.46 -9.08
CA HIS A 147 8.68 -21.70 -8.61
C HIS A 147 7.62 -21.90 -9.72
N TYR A 148 7.83 -21.33 -10.91
CA TYR A 148 6.91 -21.48 -12.06
C TYR A 148 6.74 -22.93 -12.50
N ALA A 149 7.77 -23.74 -12.34
CA ALA A 149 7.75 -25.12 -12.79
C ALA A 149 7.24 -26.13 -11.73
N VAL A 150 7.09 -25.71 -10.48
CA VAL A 150 6.59 -26.61 -9.41
C VAL A 150 5.23 -27.23 -9.75
N PRO A 151 4.24 -26.51 -10.30
CA PRO A 151 2.95 -27.10 -10.67
C PRO A 151 3.06 -28.22 -11.73
N ALA A 152 4.04 -28.14 -12.63
CA ALA A 152 4.25 -29.18 -13.65
C ALA A 152 4.90 -30.46 -13.08
N LEU A 153 5.69 -30.32 -12.02
CA LEU A 153 6.39 -31.42 -11.36
C LEU A 153 5.57 -32.06 -10.22
N ALA A 154 4.72 -31.27 -9.56
CA ALA A 154 3.92 -31.72 -8.41
C ALA A 154 3.09 -32.99 -8.67
N PRO A 155 2.42 -33.20 -9.83
CA PRO A 155 1.67 -34.43 -10.08
C PRO A 155 2.48 -35.72 -9.95
N TYR A 156 3.79 -35.69 -10.25
CA TYR A 156 4.65 -36.83 -10.15
C TYR A 156 5.01 -37.21 -8.71
N LEU A 157 4.88 -36.30 -7.75
CA LEU A 157 5.19 -36.54 -6.33
C LEU A 157 4.19 -37.54 -5.65
N LYS A 158 2.98 -37.68 -6.21
CA LYS A 158 1.95 -38.62 -5.72
C LYS A 158 1.88 -39.95 -6.51
N ASN A 159 2.81 -40.18 -7.41
CA ASN A 159 2.84 -41.40 -8.21
C ASN A 159 3.16 -42.62 -7.34
N GLN A 160 2.18 -43.51 -7.14
CA GLN A 160 2.32 -44.66 -6.28
C GLN A 160 3.14 -45.80 -6.93
N THR A 161 3.14 -45.90 -8.25
CA THR A 161 3.75 -47.04 -8.99
C THR A 161 5.21 -46.83 -9.37
N HIS A 162 5.64 -45.60 -9.57
CA HIS A 162 6.99 -45.26 -10.05
C HIS A 162 7.74 -44.39 -9.02
N GLU A 163 8.58 -45.01 -8.23
CA GLU A 163 9.42 -44.32 -7.26
C GLU A 163 10.43 -43.37 -7.93
N ASP A 164 10.95 -43.76 -9.07
CA ASP A 164 11.89 -42.98 -9.83
C ASP A 164 11.29 -41.63 -10.25
N HIS A 165 10.03 -41.62 -10.68
CA HIS A 165 9.32 -40.38 -11.03
C HIS A 165 9.27 -39.41 -9.85
N ARG A 166 8.96 -39.91 -8.64
CA ARG A 166 8.96 -39.09 -7.42
C ARG A 166 10.34 -38.56 -7.12
N THR A 167 11.35 -39.39 -7.25
CA THR A 167 12.73 -39.00 -6.99
C THR A 167 13.23 -37.94 -7.95
N PHE A 168 12.98 -38.10 -9.26
CA PHE A 168 13.38 -37.10 -10.25
C PHE A 168 12.66 -35.77 -10.04
N ALA A 169 11.35 -35.78 -9.75
CA ALA A 169 10.59 -34.59 -9.46
C ALA A 169 11.07 -33.87 -8.17
N ARG A 170 11.37 -34.64 -7.09
CA ARG A 170 11.95 -34.09 -5.85
C ARG A 170 13.28 -33.39 -6.09
N ILE A 171 14.20 -34.06 -6.80
CA ILE A 171 15.51 -33.48 -7.11
C ILE A 171 15.37 -32.20 -7.92
N ALA A 172 14.48 -32.18 -8.92
CA ALA A 172 14.23 -31.00 -9.73
C ALA A 172 13.73 -29.82 -8.90
N ILE A 173 12.74 -30.07 -8.04
CA ILE A 173 12.16 -29.02 -7.18
C ILE A 173 13.19 -28.56 -6.14
N ALA A 174 13.90 -29.46 -5.48
CA ALA A 174 14.91 -29.09 -4.49
C ALA A 174 16.03 -28.20 -5.06
N ARG A 175 16.40 -28.41 -6.34
CA ARG A 175 17.41 -27.61 -7.04
C ARG A 175 16.95 -26.17 -7.36
N MET A 176 15.65 -25.86 -7.26
CA MET A 176 15.13 -24.49 -7.42
C MET A 176 15.45 -23.59 -6.22
N GLY A 177 15.88 -24.18 -5.09
CA GLY A 177 16.25 -23.45 -3.88
C GLY A 177 15.09 -22.73 -3.21
N SER A 178 15.37 -21.57 -2.58
CA SER A 178 14.41 -20.76 -1.82
C SER A 178 13.13 -20.43 -2.59
N ARG A 179 13.21 -20.26 -3.90
CA ARG A 179 12.06 -19.96 -4.77
C ARG A 179 10.99 -21.05 -4.78
N ALA A 180 11.33 -22.32 -4.53
CA ALA A 180 10.37 -23.41 -4.47
C ALA A 180 9.69 -23.56 -3.10
N VAL A 181 10.16 -22.88 -2.06
CA VAL A 181 9.68 -23.09 -0.68
C VAL A 181 8.19 -22.79 -0.53
N LEU A 182 7.73 -21.65 -1.00
CA LEU A 182 6.32 -21.24 -0.87
C LEU A 182 5.36 -22.22 -1.56
N PRO A 183 5.50 -22.57 -2.85
CA PRO A 183 4.61 -23.55 -3.47
C PRO A 183 4.71 -24.94 -2.84
N VAL A 184 5.87 -25.36 -2.33
CA VAL A 184 6.02 -26.67 -1.68
C VAL A 184 5.37 -26.68 -0.28
N ILE A 185 5.39 -25.58 0.46
CA ILE A 185 4.63 -25.44 1.71
C ILE A 185 3.14 -25.72 1.48
N GLU A 186 2.55 -25.24 0.37
CA GLU A 186 1.15 -25.52 0.04
C GLU A 186 0.86 -27.01 -0.13
N LEU A 187 1.80 -27.76 -0.72
CA LEU A 187 1.67 -29.21 -0.91
C LEU A 187 1.57 -29.98 0.42
N LEU A 188 2.02 -29.42 1.55
CA LEU A 188 1.79 -30.00 2.87
C LEU A 188 0.30 -30.04 3.28
N GLY A 189 -0.56 -29.24 2.65
CA GLY A 189 -2.00 -29.27 2.81
C GLY A 189 -2.74 -30.23 1.86
N HIS A 190 -2.04 -30.93 0.97
CA HIS A 190 -2.66 -31.82 -0.02
C HIS A 190 -3.29 -33.04 0.64
N ALA A 191 -4.43 -33.55 0.06
CA ALA A 191 -5.16 -34.69 0.60
C ALA A 191 -4.35 -36.00 0.56
N ASP A 192 -3.52 -36.17 -0.49
CA ASP A 192 -2.68 -37.35 -0.69
C ASP A 192 -1.48 -37.38 0.26
N GLU A 193 -1.33 -38.49 1.04
CA GLU A 193 -0.26 -38.65 2.01
C GLU A 193 1.13 -38.64 1.37
N LEU A 194 1.27 -39.31 0.21
CA LEU A 194 2.55 -39.43 -0.46
C LEU A 194 3.03 -38.08 -0.99
N MET A 195 2.07 -37.23 -1.45
CA MET A 195 2.36 -35.84 -1.79
C MET A 195 2.93 -35.09 -0.59
N ARG A 196 2.27 -35.17 0.58
CA ARG A 196 2.74 -34.50 1.81
C ARG A 196 4.12 -34.99 2.25
N GLN A 197 4.36 -36.31 2.20
CA GLN A 197 5.68 -36.88 2.53
C GLN A 197 6.78 -36.32 1.59
N ASN A 198 6.53 -36.30 0.28
CA ASN A 198 7.49 -35.79 -0.69
C ASN A 198 7.70 -34.28 -0.55
N ALA A 199 6.66 -33.51 -0.23
CA ALA A 199 6.79 -32.08 0.06
C ALA A 199 7.71 -31.85 1.29
N VAL A 200 7.56 -32.63 2.37
CA VAL A 200 8.46 -32.57 3.52
C VAL A 200 9.91 -32.88 3.13
N LEU A 201 10.14 -33.92 2.32
CA LEU A 201 11.48 -34.28 1.87
C LEU A 201 12.11 -33.15 1.04
N ILE A 202 11.35 -32.56 0.13
CA ILE A 202 11.83 -31.42 -0.67
C ILE A 202 12.25 -30.27 0.22
N LEU A 203 11.39 -29.84 1.19
CA LEU A 203 11.71 -28.75 2.13
C LEU A 203 12.98 -29.05 2.97
N SER A 204 13.21 -30.32 3.27
CA SER A 204 14.43 -30.78 3.95
C SER A 204 15.67 -30.74 3.04
N ASP A 205 15.52 -30.89 1.74
CA ASP A 205 16.63 -31.00 0.78
C ASP A 205 16.99 -29.67 0.08
N ILE A 206 16.12 -28.69 0.13
CA ILE A 206 16.38 -27.33 -0.39
C ILE A 206 17.60 -26.72 0.31
N GLN A 207 18.49 -26.11 -0.49
CA GLN A 207 19.66 -25.41 0.02
C GLN A 207 19.69 -23.96 -0.50
N PRO A 208 19.99 -22.96 0.36
CA PRO A 208 20.15 -23.10 1.83
C PRO A 208 18.86 -23.51 2.52
N LEU A 209 18.96 -24.12 3.71
CA LEU A 209 17.80 -24.49 4.52
C LEU A 209 16.96 -23.25 4.85
N ASP A 210 15.66 -23.36 4.66
CA ASP A 210 14.76 -22.20 4.73
C ASP A 210 13.85 -22.23 5.95
N PRO A 211 13.96 -21.24 6.86
CA PRO A 211 13.16 -21.19 8.09
C PRO A 211 11.68 -20.94 7.85
N ARG A 212 11.26 -20.50 6.65
CA ARG A 212 9.83 -20.30 6.33
C ARG A 212 9.04 -21.61 6.34
N ALA A 213 9.72 -22.74 6.14
CA ALA A 213 9.08 -24.06 6.20
C ALA A 213 8.75 -24.50 7.64
N ILE A 214 9.40 -23.94 8.67
CA ILE A 214 9.27 -24.39 10.06
C ILE A 214 7.81 -24.39 10.54
N PRO A 215 7.00 -23.31 10.38
CA PRO A 215 5.63 -23.31 10.89
C PRO A 215 4.78 -24.44 10.29
N ALA A 216 4.87 -24.64 8.98
CA ALA A 216 4.07 -25.63 8.26
C ALA A 216 4.51 -27.07 8.59
N LEU A 217 5.80 -27.33 8.70
CA LEU A 217 6.33 -28.64 9.13
C LEU A 217 5.93 -28.93 10.57
N LYS A 218 6.01 -27.95 11.46
CA LYS A 218 5.61 -28.10 12.86
C LYS A 218 4.11 -28.38 12.99
N ALA A 219 3.28 -27.72 12.15
CA ALA A 219 1.86 -27.98 12.08
C ALA A 219 1.55 -29.43 11.69
N ARG A 220 2.30 -30.04 10.77
CA ARG A 220 2.15 -31.46 10.43
C ARG A 220 2.51 -32.40 11.60
N VAL A 221 3.54 -32.07 12.38
CA VAL A 221 3.89 -32.84 13.57
C VAL A 221 2.81 -32.76 14.65
N GLU A 222 2.19 -31.61 14.83
CA GLU A 222 1.17 -31.36 15.88
C GLU A 222 -0.25 -31.78 15.46
N ASP A 223 -0.52 -31.98 14.18
CA ASP A 223 -1.83 -32.38 13.69
C ASP A 223 -2.20 -33.81 14.15
N ALA A 224 -3.21 -33.89 15.03
CA ALA A 224 -3.67 -35.18 15.54
C ALA A 224 -4.18 -36.14 14.44
N LYS A 225 -4.63 -35.60 13.30
CA LYS A 225 -5.16 -36.37 12.17
C LYS A 225 -4.11 -36.76 11.15
N GLU A 226 -2.89 -36.27 11.29
CA GLU A 226 -1.81 -36.60 10.37
C GLU A 226 -1.26 -38.02 10.62
N THR A 227 -0.81 -38.67 9.55
CA THR A 227 -0.23 -40.03 9.64
C THR A 227 1.13 -40.00 10.33
N GLU A 228 1.45 -41.09 11.04
CA GLU A 228 2.74 -41.23 11.73
C GLU A 228 3.92 -41.22 10.77
N ALA A 229 3.73 -41.60 9.53
CA ALA A 229 4.74 -41.57 8.50
C ALA A 229 5.11 -40.10 8.15
N VAL A 230 4.12 -39.23 7.90
CA VAL A 230 4.33 -37.80 7.63
C VAL A 230 4.92 -37.09 8.86
N LYS A 231 4.38 -37.32 10.06
CA LYS A 231 4.90 -36.76 11.33
C LYS A 231 6.37 -37.06 11.53
N ARG A 232 6.78 -38.29 11.33
CA ARG A 232 8.17 -38.74 11.49
C ARG A 232 9.12 -38.04 10.49
N VAL A 233 8.71 -37.93 9.22
CA VAL A 233 9.52 -37.25 8.21
C VAL A 233 9.59 -35.75 8.51
N ALA A 234 8.46 -35.11 8.90
CA ALA A 234 8.41 -33.71 9.28
C ALA A 234 9.26 -33.39 10.51
N ALA A 235 9.27 -34.25 11.54
CA ALA A 235 10.11 -34.09 12.71
C ALA A 235 11.62 -34.13 12.34
N ARG A 236 12.02 -35.04 11.43
CA ARG A 236 13.41 -35.10 10.92
C ARG A 236 13.77 -33.85 10.10
N ALA A 237 12.84 -33.36 9.27
CA ALA A 237 13.04 -32.13 8.51
C ALA A 237 13.23 -30.93 9.45
N LEU A 238 12.42 -30.81 10.49
CA LEU A 238 12.56 -29.77 11.52
C LEU A 238 13.92 -29.85 12.21
N GLN A 239 14.36 -31.06 12.63
CA GLN A 239 15.67 -31.24 13.25
C GLN A 239 16.80 -30.83 12.30
N ARG A 240 16.70 -31.14 11.01
CA ARG A 240 17.69 -30.73 10.00
C ARG A 240 17.73 -29.22 9.80
N ILE A 241 16.57 -28.55 9.77
CA ILE A 241 16.47 -27.09 9.55
C ILE A 241 16.88 -26.30 10.79
N THR A 242 16.49 -26.75 11.98
CA THR A 242 16.65 -26.00 13.24
C THR A 242 17.81 -26.47 14.10
N GLY A 243 18.33 -27.70 13.88
CA GLY A 243 19.27 -28.37 14.77
C GLY A 243 18.64 -28.90 16.07
N MET A 244 17.33 -28.78 16.25
CA MET A 244 16.61 -29.13 17.49
C MET A 244 15.56 -30.22 17.22
N GLU A 245 15.31 -31.06 18.22
CA GLU A 245 14.20 -32.00 18.19
C GLU A 245 12.85 -31.26 18.16
N ALA A 246 11.88 -31.81 17.43
CA ALA A 246 10.57 -31.18 17.26
C ALA A 246 9.84 -30.86 18.57
N ALA A 247 10.05 -31.69 19.63
CA ALA A 247 9.47 -31.47 20.94
C ALA A 247 10.05 -30.26 21.69
N GLY A 248 11.28 -29.86 21.39
CA GLY A 248 11.94 -28.69 21.99
C GLY A 248 11.61 -27.37 21.28
N LEU A 249 10.89 -27.41 20.14
CA LEU A 249 10.53 -26.25 19.36
C LEU A 249 9.24 -25.61 19.91
N LYS A 250 9.04 -24.31 19.60
CA LYS A 250 7.77 -23.62 19.84
C LYS A 250 6.63 -24.34 19.13
N THR A 251 5.38 -24.03 19.50
CA THR A 251 4.20 -24.53 18.78
C THR A 251 4.14 -23.99 17.35
N ALA A 252 3.45 -24.70 16.48
CA ALA A 252 3.21 -24.23 15.10
C ALA A 252 2.52 -22.85 15.08
N GLY A 253 1.53 -22.63 15.98
CA GLY A 253 0.89 -21.32 16.12
C GLY A 253 1.88 -20.22 16.45
N ALA A 254 2.79 -20.43 17.40
CA ALA A 254 3.80 -19.43 17.75
C ALA A 254 4.74 -19.10 16.56
N TYR A 255 5.13 -20.12 15.77
CA TYR A 255 5.94 -19.88 14.57
C TYR A 255 5.19 -19.15 13.47
N TYR A 256 3.90 -19.47 13.24
CA TYR A 256 3.06 -18.72 12.30
C TYR A 256 2.88 -17.27 12.71
N HIS A 257 2.68 -17.00 14.02
CA HIS A 257 2.59 -15.66 14.54
C HIS A 257 3.89 -14.87 14.32
N ASP A 258 5.05 -15.47 14.62
CA ASP A 258 6.36 -14.85 14.42
C ASP A 258 6.60 -14.55 12.92
N LEU A 259 6.24 -15.47 12.02
CA LEU A 259 6.41 -15.32 10.58
C LEU A 259 5.46 -14.24 10.03
N ALA A 260 4.18 -14.25 10.43
CA ALA A 260 3.21 -13.22 10.06
C ALA A 260 3.68 -11.83 10.49
N ASN A 261 4.21 -11.72 11.72
CA ASN A 261 4.72 -10.45 12.24
C ASN A 261 5.99 -9.98 11.50
N ARG A 262 6.81 -10.88 10.97
CA ARG A 262 7.97 -10.53 10.13
C ARG A 262 7.53 -9.92 8.81
N TYR A 263 6.55 -10.51 8.14
CA TYR A 263 5.96 -9.96 6.92
C TYR A 263 5.28 -8.62 7.16
N TYR A 264 4.44 -8.51 8.21
CA TYR A 264 3.78 -7.27 8.60
C TYR A 264 4.77 -6.11 8.86
N LEU A 265 5.94 -6.39 9.42
CA LEU A 265 6.97 -5.40 9.74
C LEU A 265 8.02 -5.22 8.63
N ASP A 266 7.84 -5.79 7.44
CA ASP A 266 8.79 -5.75 6.32
C ASP A 266 10.23 -6.07 6.75
N ARG A 267 10.41 -7.11 7.59
CA ARG A 267 11.72 -7.45 8.14
C ARG A 267 12.66 -7.97 7.06
N ALA A 268 13.94 -7.63 7.18
CA ALA A 268 14.98 -8.20 6.33
C ALA A 268 14.90 -9.73 6.29
N GLY A 269 15.02 -10.30 5.10
CA GLY A 269 14.87 -11.72 4.83
C GLY A 269 13.45 -12.18 4.44
N VAL A 270 12.45 -11.28 4.50
CA VAL A 270 11.11 -11.51 3.92
C VAL A 270 10.67 -10.35 3.00
N ALA A 271 11.21 -9.13 3.20
CA ALA A 271 10.81 -7.95 2.43
C ALA A 271 11.09 -8.06 0.92
N GLU A 272 12.13 -8.80 0.55
CA GLU A 272 12.57 -8.97 -0.85
C GLU A 272 11.98 -10.22 -1.53
N GLU A 273 11.32 -11.10 -0.78
CA GLU A 273 10.80 -12.38 -1.28
C GLU A 273 9.73 -12.19 -2.36
N GLY A 274 8.89 -11.18 -2.24
CA GLY A 274 7.88 -10.85 -3.25
C GLY A 274 8.47 -10.61 -4.63
N GLN A 275 9.68 -10.02 -4.70
CA GLN A 275 10.39 -9.80 -5.96
C GLN A 275 10.94 -11.12 -6.54
N GLU A 276 11.37 -12.06 -5.70
CA GLU A 276 11.87 -13.37 -6.13
C GLU A 276 10.76 -14.24 -6.73
N VAL A 277 9.52 -14.08 -6.26
CA VAL A 277 8.35 -14.82 -6.72
C VAL A 277 7.38 -13.98 -7.57
N ASP A 278 7.82 -12.83 -8.07
CA ASP A 278 7.05 -11.91 -8.93
C ASP A 278 5.65 -11.57 -8.36
N GLY A 279 5.54 -11.41 -7.04
CA GLY A 279 4.28 -11.11 -6.35
C GLY A 279 3.26 -12.27 -6.34
N GLN A 280 3.67 -13.50 -6.62
CA GLN A 280 2.77 -14.65 -6.59
C GLN A 280 2.55 -15.18 -5.18
N VAL A 281 1.30 -15.49 -4.87
CA VAL A 281 0.88 -16.23 -3.66
C VAL A 281 0.27 -17.56 -4.11
N TRP A 282 0.69 -18.65 -3.47
CA TRP A 282 0.36 -20.00 -3.86
C TRP A 282 -0.78 -20.57 -3.00
N HIS A 283 -1.63 -21.37 -3.65
CA HIS A 283 -2.73 -22.08 -2.97
C HIS A 283 -3.00 -23.44 -3.62
N LEU A 284 -3.62 -24.35 -2.90
CA LEU A 284 -4.24 -25.54 -3.48
C LEU A 284 -5.69 -25.23 -3.85
N ASN A 285 -6.09 -25.56 -5.08
CA ASN A 285 -7.49 -25.54 -5.47
C ASN A 285 -8.25 -26.75 -4.89
N ALA A 286 -9.57 -26.83 -5.12
CA ALA A 286 -10.38 -27.94 -4.64
C ALA A 286 -9.97 -29.33 -5.21
N ALA A 287 -9.30 -29.36 -6.36
CA ALA A 287 -8.76 -30.58 -6.96
C ALA A 287 -7.39 -30.99 -6.39
N GLY A 288 -6.77 -30.13 -5.56
CA GLY A 288 -5.42 -30.33 -5.02
C GLY A 288 -4.31 -29.85 -5.92
N ASP A 289 -4.61 -29.11 -7.01
CA ASP A 289 -3.58 -28.56 -7.85
C ASP A 289 -3.07 -27.21 -7.31
N LEU A 290 -1.78 -26.94 -7.51
CA LEU A 290 -1.18 -25.65 -7.20
C LEU A 290 -1.67 -24.58 -8.17
N VAL A 291 -2.23 -23.51 -7.63
CA VAL A 291 -2.67 -22.31 -8.36
C VAL A 291 -2.03 -21.08 -7.74
N THR A 292 -1.92 -20.01 -8.50
CA THR A 292 -1.36 -18.73 -8.03
C THR A 292 -2.39 -17.62 -8.09
N ALA A 293 -2.34 -16.73 -7.10
CA ALA A 293 -2.93 -15.42 -7.16
C ALA A 293 -1.80 -14.38 -7.29
N GLN A 294 -1.99 -13.40 -8.18
CA GLN A 294 -1.01 -12.34 -8.42
C GLN A 294 -1.36 -11.14 -7.54
N TYR A 295 -0.38 -10.65 -6.80
CA TYR A 295 -0.50 -9.45 -5.98
C TYR A 295 0.54 -8.41 -6.40
N PRO A 296 0.22 -7.12 -6.35
CA PRO A 296 1.21 -6.06 -6.51
C PRO A 296 2.32 -6.22 -5.45
N LEU A 297 3.57 -5.96 -5.84
CA LEU A 297 4.72 -6.14 -4.94
C LEU A 297 4.61 -5.32 -3.64
N TRP A 298 4.00 -4.13 -3.71
CA TRP A 298 3.80 -3.28 -2.54
C TRP A 298 2.85 -3.87 -1.50
N SER A 299 1.87 -4.71 -1.89
CA SER A 299 0.89 -5.34 -1.00
C SER A 299 1.20 -6.81 -0.69
N TRP A 300 2.25 -7.36 -1.30
CA TRP A 300 2.55 -8.79 -1.20
C TRP A 300 2.90 -9.22 0.22
N ASN A 301 3.69 -8.42 0.94
CA ASN A 301 4.07 -8.73 2.32
C ASN A 301 2.86 -8.74 3.25
N ASP A 302 1.91 -7.82 3.08
CA ASP A 302 0.67 -7.80 3.86
C ASP A 302 -0.21 -9.01 3.55
N GLN A 303 -0.26 -9.43 2.28
CA GLN A 303 -0.95 -10.65 1.91
C GLN A 303 -0.32 -11.89 2.55
N MET A 304 1.01 -11.98 2.56
CA MET A 304 1.72 -13.07 3.22
C MET A 304 1.57 -13.04 4.73
N ALA A 305 1.50 -11.84 5.34
CA ALA A 305 1.18 -11.69 6.77
C ALA A 305 -0.21 -12.23 7.07
N GLU A 306 -1.22 -11.85 6.29
CA GLU A 306 -2.60 -12.32 6.40
C GLU A 306 -2.69 -13.84 6.28
N GLU A 307 -2.08 -14.44 5.25
CA GLU A 307 -2.05 -15.89 5.05
C GLU A 307 -1.47 -16.64 6.28
N ASN A 308 -0.39 -16.13 6.84
CA ASN A 308 0.23 -16.74 8.02
C ASN A 308 -0.59 -16.55 9.29
N VAL A 309 -1.29 -15.43 9.46
CA VAL A 309 -2.27 -15.23 10.55
C VAL A 309 -3.40 -16.26 10.44
N LEU A 310 -3.99 -16.43 9.26
CA LEU A 310 -5.09 -17.37 9.03
C LEU A 310 -4.66 -18.83 9.25
N ARG A 311 -3.46 -19.21 8.81
CA ARG A 311 -2.86 -20.51 9.09
C ARG A 311 -2.60 -20.71 10.58
N GLY A 312 -2.14 -19.70 11.27
CA GLY A 312 -1.94 -19.70 12.71
C GLY A 312 -3.25 -19.89 13.46
N LEU A 313 -4.31 -19.19 13.09
CA LEU A 313 -5.65 -19.37 13.66
C LEU A 313 -6.24 -20.76 13.37
N ALA A 314 -5.92 -21.37 12.22
CA ALA A 314 -6.37 -22.71 11.89
C ALA A 314 -5.73 -23.78 12.80
N VAL A 315 -4.51 -23.57 13.27
CA VAL A 315 -3.80 -24.52 14.17
C VAL A 315 -3.95 -24.17 15.65
N ASP A 316 -4.23 -22.89 15.99
CA ASP A 316 -4.39 -22.41 17.37
C ASP A 316 -5.52 -21.36 17.44
N PRO A 317 -6.79 -21.78 17.29
CA PRO A 317 -7.92 -20.85 17.22
C PRO A 317 -8.22 -20.13 18.55
N ALA A 318 -7.69 -20.59 19.67
CA ALA A 318 -7.87 -19.96 20.98
C ALA A 318 -6.87 -18.83 21.25
N ASN A 319 -5.88 -18.65 20.42
CA ASN A 319 -4.83 -17.65 20.61
C ASN A 319 -5.25 -16.25 20.17
N THR A 320 -5.67 -15.45 21.14
CA THR A 320 -6.17 -14.09 20.91
C THR A 320 -5.13 -13.13 20.30
N SER A 321 -3.81 -13.43 20.42
CA SER A 321 -2.77 -12.60 19.83
C SER A 321 -2.84 -12.55 18.29
N PHE A 322 -3.39 -13.58 17.65
CA PHE A 322 -3.62 -13.58 16.21
C PHE A 322 -4.68 -12.57 15.78
N PHE A 323 -5.72 -12.36 16.57
CA PHE A 323 -6.76 -11.37 16.24
C PHE A 323 -6.20 -9.95 16.32
N ALA A 324 -5.35 -9.67 17.31
CA ALA A 324 -4.66 -8.39 17.41
C ALA A 324 -3.70 -8.16 16.22
N LEU A 325 -2.91 -9.18 15.85
CA LEU A 325 -2.03 -9.10 14.69
C LEU A 325 -2.82 -8.97 13.40
N TRP A 326 -3.94 -9.70 13.26
CA TRP A 326 -4.81 -9.59 12.09
C TRP A 326 -5.41 -8.20 11.94
N ALA A 327 -5.88 -7.59 13.05
CA ALA A 327 -6.33 -6.20 13.02
C ALA A 327 -5.22 -5.23 12.55
N CYS A 328 -3.97 -5.44 12.98
CA CYS A 328 -2.82 -4.66 12.49
C CYS A 328 -2.61 -4.84 10.97
N VAL A 329 -2.63 -6.07 10.47
CA VAL A 329 -2.44 -6.39 9.04
C VAL A 329 -3.57 -5.80 8.20
N MET A 330 -4.84 -5.97 8.64
CA MET A 330 -5.98 -5.36 7.94
C MET A 330 -5.91 -3.84 7.94
N ALA A 331 -5.52 -3.22 9.05
CA ALA A 331 -5.34 -1.78 9.13
C ALA A 331 -4.20 -1.30 8.21
N ALA A 332 -3.13 -2.07 8.04
CA ALA A 332 -2.07 -1.78 7.09
C ALA A 332 -2.61 -1.79 5.64
N GLN A 333 -3.31 -2.86 5.26
CA GLN A 333 -3.94 -2.96 3.94
C GLN A 333 -4.95 -1.83 3.69
N ILE A 334 -5.75 -1.44 4.70
CA ILE A 334 -6.71 -0.33 4.58
C ILE A 334 -5.99 0.99 4.32
N THR A 335 -4.92 1.28 5.06
CA THR A 335 -4.20 2.54 4.90
C THR A 335 -3.51 2.62 3.53
N GLU A 336 -2.87 1.57 3.08
CA GLU A 336 -2.20 1.51 1.77
C GLU A 336 -3.19 1.60 0.61
N VAL A 337 -4.24 0.80 0.62
CA VAL A 337 -5.25 0.82 -0.44
C VAL A 337 -6.02 2.14 -0.46
N SER A 338 -6.32 2.74 0.71
CA SER A 338 -6.95 4.06 0.76
C SER A 338 -6.06 5.12 0.12
N ASP A 339 -4.75 5.10 0.39
CA ASP A 339 -3.79 6.03 -0.20
C ASP A 339 -3.70 5.88 -1.72
N LEU A 340 -3.74 4.64 -2.22
CA LEU A 340 -3.75 4.37 -3.66
C LEU A 340 -5.03 4.87 -4.34
N LEU A 341 -6.19 4.61 -3.74
CA LEU A 341 -7.47 5.09 -4.28
C LEU A 341 -7.56 6.62 -4.24
N ASP A 342 -7.01 7.25 -3.23
CA ASP A 342 -6.89 8.70 -3.15
C ASP A 342 -6.01 9.25 -4.29
N ILE A 343 -4.87 8.61 -4.57
CA ILE A 343 -3.98 8.97 -5.68
C ILE A 343 -4.68 8.80 -7.03
N VAL A 344 -5.41 7.71 -7.23
CA VAL A 344 -6.20 7.47 -8.44
C VAL A 344 -7.26 8.55 -8.61
N GLY A 345 -7.93 8.95 -7.53
CA GLY A 345 -8.94 10.01 -7.52
C GLY A 345 -8.37 11.41 -7.87
N GLU A 346 -7.08 11.65 -7.67
CA GLU A 346 -6.41 12.90 -8.07
C GLU A 346 -6.06 12.99 -9.55
N GLN A 347 -6.16 11.88 -10.30
CA GLN A 347 -5.86 11.88 -11.73
C GLN A 347 -6.85 12.77 -12.49
N PRO A 348 -6.42 13.49 -13.53
CA PRO A 348 -7.33 14.32 -14.32
C PRO A 348 -8.51 13.51 -14.85
N ALA A 349 -9.72 14.08 -14.82
CA ALA A 349 -10.93 13.43 -15.32
C ALA A 349 -10.84 12.96 -16.80
N GLN A 350 -9.87 13.49 -17.53
CA GLN A 350 -9.59 13.12 -18.94
C GLN A 350 -8.69 11.88 -19.07
N HIS A 351 -8.16 11.34 -17.94
CA HIS A 351 -7.32 10.15 -18.00
C HIS A 351 -8.19 8.91 -18.30
N ASN A 352 -7.97 8.33 -19.48
CA ASN A 352 -8.64 7.09 -19.87
C ASN A 352 -7.88 5.89 -19.32
N PHE A 353 -8.34 5.36 -18.19
CA PHE A 353 -7.83 4.09 -17.68
C PHE A 353 -8.13 2.95 -18.66
N SER A 354 -7.17 2.06 -18.87
CA SER A 354 -7.38 0.82 -19.61
C SER A 354 -8.40 -0.10 -18.91
N ALA A 355 -8.84 -1.14 -19.59
CA ALA A 355 -9.76 -2.12 -19.00
C ALA A 355 -9.10 -2.87 -17.81
N GLU A 356 -7.81 -3.16 -17.93
CA GLU A 356 -7.00 -3.81 -16.91
C GLU A 356 -6.84 -2.91 -15.68
N GLU A 357 -6.50 -1.64 -15.87
CA GLU A 357 -6.37 -0.67 -14.78
C GLU A 357 -7.69 -0.46 -14.02
N LYS A 358 -8.82 -0.39 -14.75
CA LYS A 358 -10.15 -0.29 -14.12
C LYS A 358 -10.48 -1.52 -13.28
N ALA A 359 -10.17 -2.71 -13.79
CA ALA A 359 -10.38 -3.96 -13.04
C ALA A 359 -9.50 -4.02 -11.79
N GLU A 360 -8.27 -3.52 -11.86
CA GLU A 360 -7.36 -3.43 -10.72
C GLU A 360 -7.87 -2.45 -9.65
N ILE A 361 -8.31 -1.26 -10.05
CA ILE A 361 -8.91 -0.26 -9.15
C ILE A 361 -10.17 -0.81 -8.47
N GLU A 362 -11.02 -1.53 -9.21
CA GLU A 362 -12.20 -2.20 -8.66
C GLU A 362 -11.83 -3.28 -7.63
N ALA A 363 -10.79 -4.08 -7.93
CA ALA A 363 -10.27 -5.09 -7.00
C ALA A 363 -9.74 -4.45 -5.71
N TRP A 364 -9.03 -3.31 -5.78
CA TRP A 364 -8.59 -2.54 -4.61
C TRP A 364 -9.76 -2.01 -3.80
N SER A 365 -10.77 -1.45 -4.46
CA SER A 365 -11.98 -0.95 -3.79
C SER A 365 -12.69 -2.05 -3.02
N LYS A 366 -12.80 -3.24 -3.61
CA LYS A 366 -13.37 -4.42 -2.94
C LYS A 366 -12.51 -4.86 -1.76
N LYS A 367 -11.19 -4.95 -1.94
CA LYS A 367 -10.24 -5.32 -0.86
C LYS A 367 -10.36 -4.37 0.32
N LEU A 368 -10.50 -3.06 0.07
CA LEU A 368 -10.70 -2.05 1.10
C LEU A 368 -11.97 -2.30 1.92
N VAL A 369 -13.09 -2.60 1.25
CA VAL A 369 -14.37 -2.90 1.92
C VAL A 369 -14.27 -4.16 2.76
N ASP A 370 -13.65 -5.22 2.23
CA ASP A 370 -13.48 -6.48 2.93
C ASP A 370 -12.57 -6.32 4.16
N ALA A 371 -11.45 -5.61 4.04
CA ALA A 371 -10.54 -5.35 5.15
C ALA A 371 -11.21 -4.54 6.27
N LYS A 372 -11.98 -3.49 5.95
CA LYS A 372 -12.76 -2.71 6.93
C LYS A 372 -13.77 -3.58 7.68
N ARG A 373 -14.48 -4.45 6.96
CA ARG A 373 -15.41 -5.40 7.58
C ARG A 373 -14.70 -6.37 8.53
N HIS A 374 -13.50 -6.83 8.18
CA HIS A 374 -12.72 -7.73 9.04
C HIS A 374 -12.24 -7.03 10.30
N VAL A 375 -11.74 -5.78 10.24
CA VAL A 375 -11.36 -5.02 11.43
C VAL A 375 -12.57 -4.82 12.36
N ALA A 376 -13.72 -4.46 11.82
CA ALA A 376 -14.95 -4.32 12.63
C ALA A 376 -15.36 -5.65 13.30
N ALA A 377 -15.20 -6.77 12.60
CA ALA A 377 -15.54 -8.10 13.12
C ALA A 377 -14.57 -8.60 14.20
N VAL A 378 -13.33 -8.13 14.23
CA VAL A 378 -12.33 -8.48 15.24
C VAL A 378 -12.73 -7.99 16.64
N GLY A 379 -13.49 -6.90 16.71
CA GLY A 379 -14.06 -6.37 17.94
C GLY A 379 -13.12 -5.46 18.73
N LYS A 380 -13.71 -4.73 19.69
CA LYS A 380 -13.05 -3.67 20.44
C LYS A 380 -11.81 -4.12 21.21
N GLU A 381 -11.91 -5.25 21.92
CA GLU A 381 -10.80 -5.74 22.76
C GLU A 381 -9.56 -6.07 21.92
N ASN A 382 -9.74 -6.71 20.79
CA ASN A 382 -8.65 -7.07 19.89
C ASN A 382 -8.10 -5.85 19.15
N CYS A 383 -8.93 -4.86 18.80
CA CYS A 383 -8.47 -3.58 18.26
C CYS A 383 -7.65 -2.80 19.30
N ASN A 384 -8.04 -2.83 20.58
CA ASN A 384 -7.26 -2.23 21.67
C ASN A 384 -5.91 -2.93 21.85
N ALA A 385 -5.90 -4.26 21.81
CA ALA A 385 -4.67 -5.05 21.85
C ALA A 385 -3.76 -4.78 20.62
N ALA A 386 -4.36 -4.61 19.44
CA ALA A 386 -3.66 -4.24 18.21
C ALA A 386 -3.00 -2.86 18.34
N LEU A 387 -3.72 -1.86 18.85
CA LEU A 387 -3.17 -0.51 19.06
C LEU A 387 -2.00 -0.54 20.06
N ASN A 388 -2.11 -1.29 21.15
CA ASN A 388 -1.00 -1.49 22.11
C ASN A 388 0.21 -2.16 21.45
N LYS A 389 -0.02 -3.14 20.56
CA LYS A 389 1.04 -3.76 19.76
C LYS A 389 1.72 -2.72 18.86
N VAL A 390 0.95 -1.90 18.15
CA VAL A 390 1.50 -0.84 17.28
C VAL A 390 2.37 0.13 18.10
N HIS A 391 1.94 0.57 19.29
CA HIS A 391 2.76 1.42 20.15
C HIS A 391 4.09 0.76 20.51
N ALA A 392 4.09 -0.54 20.81
CA ALA A 392 5.31 -1.28 21.07
C ALA A 392 6.20 -1.40 19.83
N ASP A 393 5.61 -1.63 18.68
CA ASP A 393 6.32 -1.78 17.40
C ASP A 393 6.93 -0.45 16.92
N VAL A 394 6.25 0.69 17.07
CA VAL A 394 6.79 2.04 16.82
C VAL A 394 8.01 2.31 17.68
N LYS A 395 7.95 2.01 18.98
CA LYS A 395 9.10 2.18 19.88
C LYS A 395 10.31 1.33 19.49
N ARG A 396 10.07 0.11 18.99
CA ARG A 396 11.14 -0.82 18.56
C ARG A 396 11.69 -0.51 17.17
N ASN A 397 10.91 0.17 16.32
CA ASN A 397 11.21 0.46 14.93
C ASN A 397 10.99 1.95 14.65
N PRO A 398 11.79 2.85 15.26
CA PRO A 398 11.65 4.28 15.03
C PRO A 398 11.91 4.56 13.54
N GLY A 399 11.03 5.36 12.93
CA GLY A 399 11.09 5.69 11.51
C GLY A 399 10.42 4.67 10.57
N HIS A 400 9.74 3.65 11.09
CA HIS A 400 8.92 2.78 10.25
C HIS A 400 7.67 3.54 9.77
N VAL A 401 7.62 3.82 8.49
CA VAL A 401 6.72 4.82 7.89
C VAL A 401 5.24 4.43 7.99
N ARG A 402 4.92 3.14 7.94
CA ARG A 402 3.55 2.60 7.92
C ARG A 402 2.91 2.49 9.30
N LEU A 403 3.68 2.11 10.32
CA LEU A 403 3.14 1.87 11.67
C LEU A 403 2.34 3.03 12.25
N PRO A 404 2.75 4.32 12.10
CA PRO A 404 1.96 5.45 12.57
C PRO A 404 0.55 5.51 11.96
N GLN A 405 0.41 5.20 10.69
CA GLN A 405 -0.87 5.22 9.99
C GLN A 405 -1.80 4.09 10.46
N VAL A 406 -1.23 2.90 10.64
CA VAL A 406 -1.94 1.74 11.22
C VAL A 406 -2.47 2.08 12.61
N GLY A 407 -1.64 2.69 13.47
CA GLY A 407 -2.04 3.12 14.81
C GLY A 407 -3.15 4.16 14.78
N ALA A 408 -3.04 5.14 13.91
CA ALA A 408 -4.06 6.17 13.74
C ALA A 408 -5.39 5.61 13.22
N TYR A 409 -5.34 4.62 12.31
CA TYR A 409 -6.55 3.93 11.84
C TYR A 409 -7.23 3.16 12.99
N LEU A 410 -6.47 2.33 13.72
CA LEU A 410 -7.01 1.55 14.84
C LEU A 410 -7.60 2.44 15.95
N ALA A 411 -6.97 3.58 16.25
CA ALA A 411 -7.48 4.53 17.23
C ALA A 411 -8.84 5.12 16.80
N ARG A 412 -9.02 5.43 15.51
CA ARG A 412 -10.31 5.91 14.97
C ARG A 412 -11.36 4.81 14.94
N GLU A 413 -10.99 3.58 14.61
CA GLU A 413 -11.90 2.44 14.58
C GLU A 413 -12.44 2.12 15.98
N LEU A 414 -11.63 2.27 17.02
CA LEU A 414 -12.07 2.12 18.42
C LEU A 414 -13.21 3.09 18.78
N ALA A 415 -13.22 4.33 18.24
CA ALA A 415 -14.33 5.25 18.43
C ALA A 415 -15.63 4.76 17.78
N ALA A 416 -15.53 4.23 16.55
CA ALA A 416 -16.67 3.68 15.82
C ALA A 416 -17.27 2.46 16.52
N LEU A 417 -16.42 1.59 17.03
CA LEU A 417 -16.83 0.39 17.76
C LEU A 417 -17.45 0.71 19.13
N ASP A 418 -17.08 1.84 19.78
CA ASP A 418 -17.69 2.24 21.05
C ASP A 418 -19.11 2.76 20.87
N THR A 419 -19.37 3.51 19.81
CA THR A 419 -20.72 4.01 19.52
C THR A 419 -21.71 2.91 19.11
N THR A 420 -21.25 1.87 18.43
CA THR A 420 -22.06 0.69 18.08
C THR A 420 -22.25 -0.26 19.25
N GLY A 421 -21.29 -0.35 20.17
CA GLY A 421 -21.35 -1.21 21.35
C GLY A 421 -22.39 -0.79 22.38
N GLU A 422 -22.71 0.52 22.50
CA GLU A 422 -23.79 1.00 23.40
C GLU A 422 -25.19 0.69 22.88
N LEU A 423 -25.38 0.64 21.55
CA LEU A 423 -26.64 0.20 20.93
C LEU A 423 -26.86 -1.31 21.09
N LEU A 424 -25.80 -2.11 21.13
CA LEU A 424 -25.88 -3.56 21.31
C LEU A 424 -25.99 -3.97 22.80
N ALA A 425 -25.47 -3.19 23.73
CA ALA A 425 -25.57 -3.47 25.16
C ALA A 425 -26.98 -3.25 25.76
N ALA A 426 -27.86 -2.59 25.03
CA ALA A 426 -29.21 -2.29 25.50
C ALA A 426 -30.26 -3.39 25.24
N GLY A 427 -29.93 -4.51 24.60
CA GLY A 427 -30.99 -5.46 24.25
C GLY A 427 -30.69 -6.84 23.73
N GLU A 428 -29.49 -7.42 23.83
CA GLU A 428 -29.32 -8.84 23.40
C GLU A 428 -28.35 -9.66 24.27
N PRO A 429 -28.58 -10.96 24.41
CA PRO A 429 -27.70 -11.86 25.17
C PRO A 429 -26.36 -12.02 24.49
N ALA A 430 -25.32 -12.24 25.29
CA ALA A 430 -23.93 -12.39 24.91
C ALA A 430 -23.74 -13.06 23.55
N ALA A 431 -23.02 -12.38 22.66
CA ALA A 431 -22.66 -12.92 21.37
C ALA A 431 -22.00 -14.31 21.52
N PRO A 432 -22.29 -15.26 20.63
CA PRO A 432 -21.63 -16.55 20.67
C PRO A 432 -20.12 -16.34 20.54
N ALA A 433 -19.36 -17.14 21.28
CA ALA A 433 -17.90 -17.14 21.23
C ALA A 433 -17.44 -17.04 19.78
N LEU A 434 -16.58 -16.04 19.49
CA LEU A 434 -16.02 -15.81 18.17
C LEU A 434 -15.41 -17.11 17.65
N THR A 435 -16.19 -17.85 16.89
CA THR A 435 -15.61 -18.80 15.94
C THR A 435 -14.80 -17.96 14.97
N ALA A 436 -13.60 -18.41 14.64
CA ALA A 436 -12.75 -17.75 13.66
C ALA A 436 -13.62 -17.25 12.51
N PRO A 437 -13.55 -15.98 12.11
CA PRO A 437 -14.35 -15.48 11.00
C PRO A 437 -14.20 -16.46 9.85
N PRO A 438 -15.25 -16.72 9.07
CA PRO A 438 -15.14 -17.62 7.94
C PRO A 438 -13.96 -17.15 7.13
N ALA A 439 -13.03 -18.07 6.87
CA ALA A 439 -11.84 -17.75 6.08
C ALA A 439 -12.30 -16.92 4.88
N PRO A 440 -11.71 -15.75 4.61
CA PRO A 440 -12.13 -14.90 3.52
C PRO A 440 -12.27 -15.78 2.30
N ALA A 441 -13.39 -15.66 1.58
CA ALA A 441 -13.58 -16.41 0.35
C ALA A 441 -12.34 -16.15 -0.49
N ARG A 442 -11.48 -17.17 -0.62
CA ARG A 442 -10.20 -17.05 -1.33
C ARG A 442 -10.50 -16.43 -2.67
N PRO A 443 -9.80 -15.39 -3.10
CA PRO A 443 -10.07 -14.77 -4.38
C PRO A 443 -10.05 -15.88 -5.42
N THR A 444 -11.15 -16.04 -6.11
CA THR A 444 -11.24 -16.97 -7.24
C THR A 444 -10.17 -16.48 -8.22
N PRO A 445 -9.18 -17.29 -8.59
CA PRO A 445 -8.15 -16.84 -9.51
C PRO A 445 -8.85 -16.38 -10.77
N THR A 446 -8.62 -15.15 -11.17
CA THR A 446 -9.15 -14.59 -12.42
C THR A 446 -8.60 -15.47 -13.54
N PRO A 447 -9.44 -16.18 -14.30
CA PRO A 447 -8.95 -16.99 -15.40
C PRO A 447 -8.38 -16.04 -16.44
N ILE A 448 -7.12 -16.20 -16.78
CA ILE A 448 -6.59 -15.64 -18.02
C ILE A 448 -7.41 -16.28 -19.13
N GLN A 449 -8.22 -15.47 -19.82
CA GLN A 449 -9.07 -15.92 -20.90
C GLN A 449 -8.21 -16.55 -22.01
N THR A 450 -8.23 -17.88 -22.05
CA THR A 450 -7.93 -18.62 -23.28
C THR A 450 -9.27 -19.08 -23.82
N SER A 451 -9.66 -18.49 -24.95
CA SER A 451 -10.82 -18.90 -25.73
C SER A 451 -10.63 -20.31 -26.26
N ALA A 452 -11.32 -21.28 -25.69
CA ALA A 452 -11.72 -22.51 -26.37
C ALA A 452 -12.85 -23.17 -25.56
N GLY A 453 -14.00 -23.32 -26.17
CA GLY A 453 -15.21 -23.81 -25.56
C GLY A 453 -15.18 -25.32 -25.27
N ALA A 454 -15.89 -25.68 -24.21
CA ALA A 454 -16.51 -27.02 -24.02
C ALA A 454 -17.57 -26.94 -22.88
N PRO A 455 -18.52 -27.90 -22.79
CA PRO A 455 -19.87 -27.64 -22.37
C PRO A 455 -20.13 -27.80 -20.85
N ASN A 456 -21.20 -27.11 -20.40
CA ASN A 456 -21.76 -27.14 -19.05
C ASN A 456 -22.07 -28.56 -18.53
N VAL A 457 -21.54 -28.86 -17.34
CA VAL A 457 -22.06 -29.91 -16.46
C VAL A 457 -22.40 -29.28 -15.11
N VAL A 458 -23.67 -29.39 -14.71
CA VAL A 458 -24.22 -28.90 -13.45
C VAL A 458 -23.89 -29.92 -12.34
N PRO A 459 -23.32 -29.56 -11.19
CA PRO A 459 -23.16 -30.47 -10.06
C PRO A 459 -24.44 -30.53 -9.17
N PRO A 460 -24.69 -31.66 -8.50
CA PRO A 460 -25.87 -31.85 -7.63
C PRO A 460 -25.67 -31.21 -6.24
N PRO A 461 -26.75 -30.91 -5.51
CA PRO A 461 -26.71 -30.23 -4.22
C PRO A 461 -26.26 -31.18 -3.07
N PRO A 462 -25.64 -30.62 -1.99
CA PRO A 462 -25.18 -31.41 -0.86
C PRO A 462 -26.32 -31.81 0.09
N PRO A 463 -26.16 -32.91 0.84
CA PRO A 463 -27.21 -33.42 1.75
C PRO A 463 -27.26 -32.66 3.07
N VAL A 464 -28.50 -32.48 3.56
CA VAL A 464 -28.85 -31.88 4.84
C VAL A 464 -28.52 -32.83 5.97
N ALA A 465 -27.76 -32.41 6.98
CA ALA A 465 -27.52 -33.17 8.20
C ALA A 465 -28.58 -32.83 9.29
N ALA A 466 -29.11 -33.85 9.88
CA ALA A 466 -30.14 -33.80 10.93
C ALA A 466 -29.55 -33.40 12.29
N ALA A 467 -30.33 -32.64 13.07
CA ALA A 467 -30.03 -32.26 14.44
C ALA A 467 -30.45 -33.36 15.40
N ASP A 468 -29.71 -33.58 16.47
CA ASP A 468 -30.07 -34.35 17.64
C ASP A 468 -29.88 -33.58 18.95
N PRO A 469 -30.75 -33.73 19.96
CA PRO A 469 -30.89 -32.81 21.06
C PRO A 469 -30.29 -33.27 22.41
N ALA A 470 -29.92 -32.26 23.20
CA ALA A 470 -29.93 -32.20 24.66
C ALA A 470 -28.95 -33.07 25.49
N ALA A 471 -28.05 -32.36 26.16
CA ALA A 471 -27.64 -32.72 27.54
C ALA A 471 -27.38 -31.43 28.34
N GLY A 472 -27.95 -31.41 29.54
CA GLY A 472 -28.09 -30.23 30.39
C GLY A 472 -26.78 -29.68 30.97
N ALA A 473 -26.77 -28.39 31.16
CA ALA A 473 -25.70 -27.62 31.79
C ALA A 473 -25.93 -27.48 33.31
N PRO A 474 -24.87 -27.51 34.14
CA PRO A 474 -24.93 -27.07 35.54
C PRO A 474 -24.81 -25.55 35.65
N GLY A 475 -25.46 -24.99 36.66
CA GLY A 475 -25.77 -23.62 36.88
C GLY A 475 -24.59 -22.64 36.81
N ALA A 476 -24.89 -21.53 36.19
CA ALA A 476 -24.01 -20.39 36.06
C ALA A 476 -23.81 -19.69 37.40
N ALA A 477 -22.55 -19.43 37.77
CA ALA A 477 -22.16 -18.50 38.83
C ALA A 477 -22.58 -17.07 38.42
N PRO A 478 -22.90 -16.20 39.38
CA PRO A 478 -23.26 -14.80 39.06
C PRO A 478 -22.10 -14.10 38.36
N ALA A 479 -22.46 -13.45 37.27
CA ALA A 479 -21.50 -12.67 36.49
C ALA A 479 -20.79 -11.62 37.36
N ALA A 480 -19.47 -11.62 37.31
CA ALA A 480 -18.66 -10.58 37.93
C ALA A 480 -19.05 -9.23 37.31
N PRO A 481 -19.02 -8.13 38.09
CA PRO A 481 -19.30 -6.81 37.55
C PRO A 481 -18.36 -6.52 36.39
N ALA A 482 -18.92 -5.99 35.28
CA ALA A 482 -18.17 -5.62 34.09
C ALA A 482 -16.95 -4.77 34.49
N ALA A 483 -15.76 -5.20 34.07
CA ALA A 483 -14.54 -4.43 34.32
C ALA A 483 -14.70 -3.03 33.76
N PRO A 484 -14.17 -2.00 34.43
CA PRO A 484 -14.25 -0.63 33.94
C PRO A 484 -13.61 -0.57 32.54
N LYS A 485 -14.30 0.09 31.61
CA LYS A 485 -13.84 0.30 30.23
C LYS A 485 -12.43 0.89 30.28
N ASP A 486 -11.43 0.16 29.78
CA ASP A 486 -10.03 0.57 29.86
C ASP A 486 -9.62 1.31 28.57
N PRO A 487 -9.49 2.64 28.60
CA PRO A 487 -8.99 3.42 27.47
C PRO A 487 -7.45 3.35 27.36
N SER A 488 -6.78 2.40 28.00
CA SER A 488 -5.33 2.38 28.21
C SER A 488 -4.52 2.54 26.92
N ALA A 489 -4.96 1.91 25.83
CA ALA A 489 -4.26 2.03 24.54
C ALA A 489 -4.40 3.43 23.92
N LEU A 490 -5.58 4.05 24.01
CA LEU A 490 -5.79 5.42 23.53
C LEU A 490 -5.03 6.44 24.37
N VAL A 491 -5.04 6.27 25.71
CA VAL A 491 -4.27 7.12 26.63
C VAL A 491 -2.77 6.96 26.39
N ALA A 492 -2.30 5.72 26.21
CA ALA A 492 -0.89 5.46 25.89
C ALA A 492 -0.49 6.08 24.53
N GLY A 493 -1.42 6.19 23.60
CA GLY A 493 -1.21 6.82 22.29
C GLY A 493 -1.00 8.34 22.37
N LEU A 494 -1.47 9.01 23.41
CA LEU A 494 -1.18 10.44 23.62
C LEU A 494 0.32 10.70 23.86
N ASP A 495 1.04 9.71 24.33
CA ASP A 495 2.49 9.74 24.57
C ASP A 495 3.29 9.06 23.46
N SER A 496 2.67 8.78 22.31
CA SER A 496 3.38 8.23 21.15
C SER A 496 4.43 9.22 20.65
N THR A 497 5.54 8.69 20.11
CA THR A 497 6.53 9.51 19.37
C THR A 497 6.01 10.00 18.02
N GLU A 498 4.89 9.44 17.56
CA GLU A 498 4.28 9.72 16.26
C GLU A 498 3.04 10.60 16.39
N GLU A 499 3.11 11.82 15.88
CA GLU A 499 2.04 12.82 15.97
C GLU A 499 0.71 12.33 15.40
N VAL A 500 0.76 11.56 14.31
CA VAL A 500 -0.45 11.02 13.66
C VAL A 500 -1.23 10.10 14.61
N ILE A 501 -0.53 9.30 15.41
CA ILE A 501 -1.16 8.47 16.44
C ILE A 501 -1.71 9.36 17.56
N GLN A 502 -0.94 10.37 18.01
CA GLN A 502 -1.39 11.31 19.03
C GLN A 502 -2.70 11.99 18.62
N TYR A 503 -2.78 12.52 17.38
CA TYR A 503 -3.98 13.18 16.86
C TYR A 503 -5.17 12.22 16.81
N ALA A 504 -4.98 11.01 16.30
CA ALA A 504 -6.07 10.03 16.21
C ALA A 504 -6.58 9.60 17.59
N CYS A 505 -5.69 9.36 18.55
CA CYS A 505 -6.06 9.03 19.93
C CYS A 505 -6.77 10.19 20.62
N ALA A 506 -6.28 11.43 20.47
CA ALA A 506 -6.91 12.62 21.05
C ALA A 506 -8.29 12.89 20.45
N LEU A 507 -8.46 12.73 19.13
CA LEU A 507 -9.76 12.83 18.45
C LEU A 507 -10.75 11.80 18.97
N THR A 508 -10.31 10.55 19.13
CA THR A 508 -11.15 9.48 19.67
C THR A 508 -11.55 9.75 21.10
N LEU A 509 -10.59 10.11 21.96
CA LEU A 509 -10.85 10.43 23.36
C LEU A 509 -11.77 11.65 23.53
N ALA A 510 -11.65 12.66 22.68
CA ALA A 510 -12.54 13.82 22.67
C ALA A 510 -13.97 13.50 22.20
N SER A 511 -14.18 12.40 21.46
CA SER A 511 -15.50 11.98 20.99
C SER A 511 -16.26 11.09 21.96
N ILE A 512 -15.61 10.59 23.01
CA ILE A 512 -16.20 9.69 24.00
C ILE A 512 -16.85 10.52 25.12
N ASP A 513 -18.18 10.61 25.13
CA ASP A 513 -18.97 11.49 26.01
C ASP A 513 -19.01 11.09 27.49
N ARG A 514 -18.33 10.00 27.92
CA ARG A 514 -18.55 9.41 29.25
C ARG A 514 -17.26 9.01 29.98
N PHE A 515 -16.25 9.86 29.98
CA PHE A 515 -15.12 9.65 30.87
C PHE A 515 -15.43 10.14 32.30
N PRO A 516 -14.95 9.44 33.33
CA PRO A 516 -14.99 9.97 34.69
C PRO A 516 -14.25 11.32 34.74
N ALA A 517 -14.61 12.13 35.71
CA ALA A 517 -14.19 13.53 35.88
C ALA A 517 -12.71 13.84 35.71
N THR A 518 -11.84 12.87 35.96
CA THR A 518 -10.41 12.98 35.74
C THR A 518 -9.85 11.59 35.38
N TRP A 519 -9.11 11.50 34.31
CA TRP A 519 -8.40 10.30 33.91
C TRP A 519 -6.96 10.65 33.47
N PRO A 520 -5.98 9.75 33.62
CA PRO A 520 -4.60 10.05 33.26
C PRO A 520 -4.46 10.47 31.79
N GLY A 521 -3.86 11.65 31.55
CA GLY A 521 -3.64 12.16 30.19
C GLY A 521 -4.77 13.04 29.63
N SER A 522 -5.87 13.28 30.37
CA SER A 522 -6.94 14.20 29.96
C SER A 522 -6.44 15.62 29.71
N ASP A 523 -5.41 16.03 30.44
CA ASP A 523 -4.70 17.30 30.29
C ASP A 523 -4.00 17.47 28.93
N LYS A 524 -3.61 16.36 28.26
CA LYS A 524 -2.89 16.40 26.99
C LYS A 524 -3.77 16.52 25.78
N VAL A 525 -5.03 16.09 25.86
CA VAL A 525 -5.93 15.97 24.70
C VAL A 525 -6.10 17.30 23.97
N ALA A 526 -6.43 18.38 24.71
CA ALA A 526 -6.66 19.67 24.07
C ALA A 526 -5.39 20.27 23.45
N ALA A 527 -4.25 20.11 24.10
CA ALA A 527 -2.94 20.52 23.56
C ALA A 527 -2.61 19.77 22.26
N ILE A 528 -2.87 18.46 22.22
CA ILE A 528 -2.65 17.64 21.03
C ILE A 528 -3.61 18.05 19.90
N LEU A 529 -4.90 18.21 20.20
CA LEU A 529 -5.86 18.69 19.21
C LEU A 529 -5.51 20.09 18.69
N GLY A 530 -5.03 20.97 19.56
CA GLY A 530 -4.53 22.30 19.18
C GLY A 530 -3.39 22.20 18.18
N ARG A 531 -2.37 21.38 18.45
CA ARG A 531 -1.30 21.12 17.47
C ARG A 531 -1.86 20.58 16.16
N GLY A 532 -2.82 19.66 16.20
CA GLY A 532 -3.49 19.13 15.03
C GLY A 532 -4.22 20.18 14.19
N VAL A 533 -4.81 21.21 14.80
CA VAL A 533 -5.37 22.38 14.08
C VAL A 533 -4.31 23.12 13.30
N SER A 534 -3.08 23.15 13.80
CA SER A 534 -1.91 23.78 13.14
C SER A 534 -1.18 22.84 12.19
N GLU A 535 -1.62 21.58 12.04
CA GLU A 535 -0.94 20.59 11.23
C GLU A 535 -0.76 21.06 9.79
N ASN A 536 0.47 21.02 9.32
CA ASN A 536 0.83 21.41 7.96
C ASN A 536 1.98 20.50 7.49
N LYS A 537 1.68 19.49 6.70
CA LYS A 537 2.71 18.57 6.21
C LYS A 537 3.55 19.20 5.13
N ALA A 538 4.85 18.99 5.29
CA ALA A 538 5.84 19.28 4.29
C ALA A 538 5.56 18.48 3.00
N MET A 539 5.79 19.10 1.85
CA MET A 539 5.80 18.41 0.56
C MET A 539 6.84 17.30 0.57
N GLN A 540 6.48 16.12 0.08
CA GLN A 540 7.35 14.95 0.04
C GLN A 540 8.12 14.90 -1.27
N VAL A 541 9.43 14.92 -1.19
CA VAL A 541 10.36 14.90 -2.33
C VAL A 541 11.06 13.54 -2.39
N LEU A 542 10.95 12.85 -3.51
CA LEU A 542 11.81 11.73 -3.85
C LEU A 542 13.09 12.25 -4.48
N LEU A 543 14.22 12.15 -3.79
CA LEU A 543 15.54 12.53 -4.29
C LEU A 543 16.27 11.28 -4.77
N VAL A 544 16.60 11.21 -6.05
CA VAL A 544 17.30 10.07 -6.65
C VAL A 544 18.70 10.47 -7.09
N GLU A 545 19.71 10.11 -6.31
CA GLU A 545 21.12 10.43 -6.54
C GLU A 545 22.01 9.28 -6.06
N GLU A 546 22.85 8.76 -6.96
CA GLU A 546 23.74 7.63 -6.68
C GLU A 546 24.97 8.00 -5.83
N ASN A 547 25.38 9.24 -5.86
CA ASN A 547 26.49 9.72 -5.04
C ASN A 547 25.97 10.04 -3.61
N PRO A 548 26.39 9.28 -2.60
CA PRO A 548 25.86 9.47 -1.25
C PRO A 548 26.20 10.84 -0.63
N ASN A 549 27.33 11.44 -0.99
CA ASN A 549 27.69 12.76 -0.46
C ASN A 549 26.78 13.84 -1.03
N THR A 550 26.58 13.85 -2.36
CA THR A 550 25.67 14.77 -3.04
C THR A 550 24.21 14.55 -2.58
N SER A 551 23.79 13.30 -2.43
CA SER A 551 22.47 12.94 -1.94
C SER A 551 22.22 13.48 -0.52
N ASN A 552 23.18 13.32 0.40
CA ASN A 552 23.06 13.82 1.77
C ASN A 552 23.04 15.36 1.81
N GLU A 553 23.92 16.02 1.06
CA GLU A 553 23.96 17.49 1.00
C GLU A 553 22.65 18.08 0.48
N LEU A 554 22.10 17.53 -0.61
CA LEU A 554 20.82 17.98 -1.17
C LEU A 554 19.66 17.68 -0.25
N ARG A 555 19.66 16.52 0.41
CA ARG A 555 18.66 16.18 1.41
C ARG A 555 18.64 17.20 2.54
N GLU A 556 19.78 17.51 3.14
CA GLU A 556 19.89 18.51 4.22
C GLU A 556 19.40 19.90 3.77
N LYS A 557 19.74 20.32 2.55
CA LYS A 557 19.26 21.58 1.99
C LYS A 557 17.74 21.60 1.81
N LEU A 558 17.15 20.51 1.29
CA LEU A 558 15.71 20.40 1.09
C LEU A 558 14.96 20.32 2.43
N GLU A 559 15.48 19.57 3.39
CA GLU A 559 14.91 19.48 4.74
C GLU A 559 14.95 20.84 5.46
N ALA A 560 16.04 21.58 5.32
CA ALA A 560 16.16 22.96 5.85
C ALA A 560 15.15 23.94 5.21
N LEU A 561 14.71 23.69 3.99
CA LEU A 561 13.64 24.43 3.31
C LEU A 561 12.24 23.98 3.72
N GLY A 562 12.12 22.98 4.59
CA GLY A 562 10.85 22.48 5.12
C GLY A 562 10.20 21.38 4.27
N TYR A 563 10.94 20.70 3.38
CA TYR A 563 10.43 19.54 2.63
C TYR A 563 10.73 18.23 3.37
N GLY A 564 9.84 17.25 3.24
CA GLY A 564 10.13 15.86 3.62
C GLY A 564 10.90 15.18 2.48
N VAL A 565 12.04 14.55 2.76
CA VAL A 565 12.90 13.98 1.72
C VAL A 565 13.07 12.48 1.89
N THR A 566 12.74 11.73 0.85
CA THR A 566 13.09 10.32 0.73
C THR A 566 14.20 10.17 -0.30
N ALA A 567 15.40 9.75 0.13
CA ALA A 567 16.53 9.56 -0.75
C ALA A 567 16.56 8.12 -1.31
N ALA A 568 16.85 8.01 -2.61
CA ALA A 568 17.06 6.73 -3.29
C ALA A 568 18.44 6.74 -3.98
N ILE A 569 19.17 5.65 -3.83
CA ILE A 569 20.55 5.49 -4.29
C ILE A 569 20.69 4.78 -5.64
N SER A 570 19.58 4.42 -6.26
CA SER A 570 19.51 3.81 -7.59
C SER A 570 18.11 3.94 -8.18
N GLY A 571 17.96 3.72 -9.48
CA GLY A 571 16.67 3.83 -10.14
C GLY A 571 15.64 2.82 -9.64
N ARG A 572 16.01 1.55 -9.42
CA ARG A 572 15.10 0.54 -8.86
C ARG A 572 14.72 0.84 -7.42
N ASN A 573 15.69 1.30 -6.63
CA ASN A 573 15.40 1.77 -5.29
C ASN A 573 14.43 2.97 -5.33
N ALA A 574 14.58 3.86 -6.30
CA ALA A 574 13.66 4.98 -6.49
C ALA A 574 12.23 4.54 -6.83
N VAL A 575 12.05 3.54 -7.69
CA VAL A 575 10.72 2.96 -7.98
C VAL A 575 10.08 2.39 -6.71
N ALA A 576 10.84 1.63 -5.91
CA ALA A 576 10.36 1.10 -4.65
C ALA A 576 9.98 2.21 -3.65
N GLN A 577 10.83 3.23 -3.52
CA GLN A 577 10.58 4.37 -2.64
C GLN A 577 9.44 5.29 -3.12
N ALA A 578 9.22 5.39 -4.43
CA ALA A 578 8.10 6.14 -4.99
C ALA A 578 6.75 5.50 -4.63
N ARG A 579 6.72 4.17 -4.59
CA ARG A 579 5.53 3.37 -4.20
C ARG A 579 5.33 3.29 -2.69
N ALA A 580 6.41 3.52 -1.91
CA ALA A 580 6.37 3.41 -0.46
C ALA A 580 5.68 4.61 0.18
N PHE A 581 5.01 4.35 1.29
CA PHE A 581 4.42 5.41 2.13
C PHE A 581 5.52 6.25 2.83
N PRO A 582 5.37 7.58 3.04
CA PRO A 582 4.27 8.41 2.56
C PRO A 582 4.33 8.63 1.04
N PRO A 583 3.17 8.87 0.38
CA PRO A 583 3.14 9.21 -1.03
C PRO A 583 4.04 10.41 -1.33
N LYS A 584 4.79 10.33 -2.43
CA LYS A 584 5.68 11.41 -2.83
C LYS A 584 4.93 12.44 -3.67
N ASP A 585 5.29 13.70 -3.54
CA ASP A 585 4.67 14.78 -4.29
C ASP A 585 5.38 15.04 -5.61
N ILE A 586 6.70 15.02 -5.57
CA ILE A 586 7.59 15.25 -6.70
C ILE A 586 8.78 14.32 -6.65
N ALA A 587 9.45 14.13 -7.78
CA ALA A 587 10.73 13.43 -7.86
C ALA A 587 11.81 14.34 -8.44
N ILE A 588 12.98 14.37 -7.82
CA ILE A 588 14.19 15.01 -8.35
C ILE A 588 15.16 13.89 -8.69
N ILE A 589 15.40 13.70 -9.98
CA ILE A 589 16.15 12.57 -10.52
C ILE A 589 17.47 13.06 -11.10
N SER A 590 18.58 12.48 -10.68
CA SER A 590 19.90 12.75 -11.23
C SER A 590 19.99 12.34 -12.69
N ASP A 591 20.51 13.20 -13.55
CA ASP A 591 20.83 12.93 -14.96
C ASP A 591 21.90 11.85 -15.14
N SER A 592 22.68 11.62 -14.10
CA SER A 592 23.86 10.74 -14.10
C SER A 592 23.61 9.35 -13.49
N LEU A 593 22.36 8.93 -13.31
CA LEU A 593 22.01 7.57 -12.86
C LEU A 593 22.52 6.50 -13.82
N ARG A 594 23.19 5.45 -13.26
CA ARG A 594 23.85 4.41 -14.08
C ARG A 594 23.83 3.00 -13.46
N ARG A 595 23.46 2.84 -12.19
CA ARG A 595 23.56 1.54 -11.50
C ARG A 595 22.64 0.47 -12.06
N ASP A 596 21.37 0.81 -12.31
CA ASP A 596 20.33 -0.14 -12.71
C ASP A 596 19.32 0.44 -13.70
N LEU A 597 18.74 1.62 -13.42
CA LEU A 597 17.92 2.40 -14.33
C LEU A 597 18.54 3.78 -14.48
N ASN A 598 18.63 4.26 -15.73
CA ASN A 598 18.98 5.66 -15.97
C ASN A 598 17.76 6.58 -15.80
N ALA A 599 17.98 7.88 -15.87
CA ALA A 599 16.91 8.86 -15.64
C ALA A 599 15.71 8.70 -16.59
N ASP A 600 15.96 8.43 -17.90
CA ASP A 600 14.86 8.24 -18.87
C ASP A 600 14.05 6.98 -18.55
N GLN A 601 14.72 5.87 -18.26
CA GLN A 601 14.08 4.61 -17.90
C GLN A 601 13.30 4.72 -16.60
N LEU A 602 13.87 5.41 -15.60
CA LEU A 602 13.18 5.65 -14.34
C LEU A 602 11.93 6.51 -14.55
N MET A 603 12.02 7.56 -15.37
CA MET A 603 10.85 8.39 -15.70
C MET A 603 9.77 7.60 -16.44
N GLU A 604 10.16 6.71 -17.36
CA GLU A 604 9.23 5.84 -18.08
C GLU A 604 8.56 4.83 -17.12
N GLU A 605 9.34 4.20 -16.24
CA GLU A 605 8.85 3.28 -15.21
C GLU A 605 7.85 3.99 -14.26
N LEU A 606 8.18 5.19 -13.79
CA LEU A 606 7.29 5.98 -12.93
C LEU A 606 6.01 6.42 -13.67
N ARG A 607 6.06 6.70 -14.97
CA ARG A 607 4.89 7.08 -15.77
C ARG A 607 4.01 5.90 -16.15
N SER A 608 4.58 4.71 -16.28
CA SER A 608 3.83 3.49 -16.62
C SER A 608 3.02 2.94 -15.45
N ASP A 609 3.40 3.27 -14.22
CA ASP A 609 2.76 2.79 -13.01
C ASP A 609 1.64 3.74 -12.55
N VAL A 610 0.44 3.20 -12.35
CA VAL A 610 -0.74 3.95 -11.90
C VAL A 610 -0.50 4.69 -10.58
N ASN A 611 0.36 4.16 -9.71
CA ASN A 611 0.63 4.71 -8.38
C ASN A 611 1.65 5.86 -8.40
N THR A 612 2.45 6.00 -9.45
CA THR A 612 3.54 6.97 -9.49
C THR A 612 3.51 7.91 -10.70
N ARG A 613 2.63 7.64 -11.70
CA ARG A 613 2.54 8.45 -12.94
C ARG A 613 2.19 9.93 -12.70
N TYR A 614 1.58 10.26 -11.56
CA TYR A 614 1.24 11.62 -11.18
C TYR A 614 2.45 12.44 -10.71
N LEU A 615 3.56 11.78 -10.36
CA LEU A 615 4.76 12.44 -9.88
C LEU A 615 5.29 13.42 -10.93
N GLN A 616 5.44 14.67 -10.52
CA GLN A 616 6.11 15.64 -11.35
C GLN A 616 7.62 15.50 -11.15
N VAL A 617 8.37 15.51 -12.27
CA VAL A 617 9.80 15.20 -12.26
C VAL A 617 10.60 16.45 -12.54
N GLY A 618 11.66 16.65 -11.75
CA GLY A 618 12.76 17.55 -12.03
C GLY A 618 14.05 16.77 -12.31
N ILE A 619 14.91 17.24 -13.20
CA ILE A 619 16.20 16.61 -13.49
C ILE A 619 17.32 17.39 -12.83
N LEU A 620 18.05 16.68 -11.97
CA LEU A 620 19.24 17.21 -11.29
C LEU A 620 20.44 17.18 -12.25
N HIS A 621 21.09 18.32 -12.43
CA HIS A 621 22.24 18.45 -13.36
C HIS A 621 23.35 19.30 -12.75
N THR A 622 24.56 19.18 -13.28
CA THR A 622 25.65 20.14 -13.01
C THR A 622 25.49 21.37 -13.91
N ARG A 623 26.09 22.50 -13.49
CA ARG A 623 26.06 23.72 -14.30
C ARG A 623 26.68 23.52 -15.70
N ALA A 624 27.71 22.67 -15.79
CA ALA A 624 28.41 22.37 -17.06
C ALA A 624 27.50 21.59 -18.02
N ASP A 625 26.63 20.72 -17.52
CA ASP A 625 25.81 19.79 -18.33
C ASP A 625 24.45 20.36 -18.69
N ARG A 626 24.08 21.56 -18.21
CA ARG A 626 22.74 22.14 -18.35
C ARG A 626 22.20 22.09 -19.79
N THR A 627 23.00 22.52 -20.76
CA THR A 627 22.58 22.58 -22.17
C THR A 627 22.33 21.18 -22.74
N LEU A 628 23.19 20.21 -22.38
CA LEU A 628 23.06 18.83 -22.79
C LEU A 628 21.79 18.17 -22.17
N VAL A 629 21.60 18.37 -20.88
CA VAL A 629 20.45 17.86 -20.14
C VAL A 629 19.15 18.48 -20.66
N GLN A 630 19.14 19.80 -20.93
CA GLN A 630 17.99 20.47 -21.53
C GLN A 630 17.63 19.91 -22.92
N SER A 631 18.62 19.61 -23.75
CA SER A 631 18.36 19.01 -25.07
C SER A 631 17.83 17.58 -25.00
N ARG A 632 18.21 16.83 -23.91
CA ARG A 632 17.79 15.44 -23.69
C ARG A 632 16.38 15.34 -23.10
N PHE A 633 16.06 16.16 -22.11
CA PHE A 633 14.83 16.04 -21.31
C PHE A 633 13.74 17.08 -21.68
N GLY A 634 14.01 17.95 -22.63
CA GLY A 634 13.03 18.89 -23.18
C GLY A 634 12.43 19.84 -22.15
N GLU A 635 11.11 19.73 -21.90
CA GLU A 635 10.35 20.64 -21.00
C GLU A 635 10.40 20.27 -19.52
N VAL A 636 11.19 19.26 -19.13
CA VAL A 636 11.33 18.88 -17.72
C VAL A 636 12.03 20.01 -16.96
N THR A 637 11.58 20.29 -15.75
CA THR A 637 12.21 21.31 -14.89
C THR A 637 13.61 20.87 -14.50
N LEU A 638 14.60 21.72 -14.71
CA LEU A 638 15.98 21.46 -14.35
C LEU A 638 16.29 21.98 -12.95
N VAL A 639 17.02 21.18 -12.18
CA VAL A 639 17.49 21.49 -10.82
C VAL A 639 19.00 21.44 -10.81
N GLU A 640 19.67 22.54 -10.48
CA GLU A 640 21.13 22.59 -10.41
C GLU A 640 21.62 21.96 -9.10
N ARG A 641 22.61 21.07 -9.13
CA ARG A 641 23.16 20.38 -7.94
C ARG A 641 23.75 21.34 -6.92
N GLU A 642 24.40 22.38 -7.41
CA GLU A 642 25.07 23.38 -6.61
C GLU A 642 24.15 24.56 -6.22
N ALA A 643 22.84 24.46 -6.49
CA ALA A 643 21.88 25.53 -6.23
C ALA A 643 21.91 25.99 -4.76
N ALA A 644 21.86 27.29 -4.57
CA ALA A 644 21.63 27.90 -3.26
C ALA A 644 20.19 27.65 -2.78
N GLY A 645 19.91 27.77 -1.48
CA GLY A 645 18.62 27.43 -0.90
C GLY A 645 17.41 28.04 -1.60
N ASN A 646 17.47 29.35 -1.93
CA ASN A 646 16.36 30.02 -2.63
C ASN A 646 16.16 29.55 -4.07
N ASP A 647 17.24 29.26 -4.79
CA ASP A 647 17.17 28.77 -6.17
C ASP A 647 16.64 27.33 -6.18
N LEU A 648 17.07 26.49 -5.22
CA LEU A 648 16.57 25.15 -5.04
C LEU A 648 15.07 25.18 -4.70
N LYS A 649 14.64 26.06 -3.81
CA LYS A 649 13.22 26.25 -3.49
C LYS A 649 12.43 26.67 -4.73
N THR A 650 12.92 27.62 -5.51
CA THR A 650 12.25 28.08 -6.73
C THR A 650 12.08 26.94 -7.74
N ALA A 651 13.12 26.09 -7.90
CA ALA A 651 13.05 24.93 -8.79
C ALA A 651 12.02 23.89 -8.30
N VAL A 652 12.01 23.59 -7.00
CA VAL A 652 11.03 22.66 -6.38
C VAL A 652 9.60 23.20 -6.53
N ASP A 653 9.38 24.48 -6.25
CA ASP A 653 8.06 25.11 -6.39
C ASP A 653 7.59 25.10 -7.86
N ALA A 654 8.51 25.26 -8.83
CA ALA A 654 8.21 25.16 -10.25
C ALA A 654 7.84 23.73 -10.70
N ILE A 655 8.45 22.71 -10.10
CA ILE A 655 8.06 21.31 -10.33
C ILE A 655 6.67 21.07 -9.75
N ALA A 656 6.45 21.49 -8.51
CA ALA A 656 5.20 21.31 -7.81
C ALA A 656 4.02 22.02 -8.47
N ALA A 657 4.24 23.21 -9.05
CA ALA A 657 3.21 23.97 -9.76
C ALA A 657 2.64 23.25 -11.01
N LYS A 658 3.37 22.26 -11.54
CA LYS A 658 2.88 21.43 -12.65
C LYS A 658 1.86 20.37 -12.22
N ARG A 659 1.62 20.18 -10.92
CA ARG A 659 0.58 19.27 -10.42
C ARG A 659 -0.80 19.85 -10.65
N ALA A 660 -1.72 18.98 -11.07
CA ALA A 660 -3.12 19.35 -11.28
C ALA A 660 -3.94 19.45 -9.97
N ALA A 661 -3.50 18.76 -8.91
CA ALA A 661 -4.21 18.66 -7.64
C ALA A 661 -3.30 18.91 -6.43
N GLU A 662 -3.91 19.27 -5.29
CA GLU A 662 -3.20 19.38 -4.00
C GLU A 662 -2.61 18.02 -3.59
N SER A 663 -1.42 18.02 -2.99
CA SER A 663 -0.76 16.77 -2.60
C SER A 663 -1.54 15.98 -1.55
N VAL A 664 -1.50 14.65 -1.62
CA VAL A 664 -2.14 13.76 -0.64
C VAL A 664 -1.70 14.08 0.81
N PRO A 665 -0.40 14.26 1.11
CA PRO A 665 0.03 14.65 2.45
C PRO A 665 -0.55 15.98 2.94
N LYS A 666 -0.63 16.99 2.07
CA LYS A 666 -1.23 18.28 2.41
C LYS A 666 -2.74 18.17 2.66
N ARG A 667 -3.45 17.41 1.83
CA ARG A 667 -4.87 17.13 2.01
C ARG A 667 -5.12 16.41 3.33
N LYS A 668 -4.36 15.36 3.65
CA LYS A 668 -4.48 14.63 4.93
C LYS A 668 -4.15 15.50 6.14
N ALA A 669 -3.14 16.37 6.04
CA ALA A 669 -2.86 17.36 7.08
C ALA A 669 -4.02 18.35 7.26
N HIS A 670 -4.61 18.81 6.17
CA HIS A 670 -5.79 19.65 6.20
C HIS A 670 -7.02 18.94 6.81
N GLU A 671 -7.29 17.70 6.41
CA GLU A 671 -8.35 16.86 7.01
C GLU A 671 -8.13 16.67 8.52
N THR A 672 -6.90 16.45 8.96
CA THR A 672 -6.54 16.39 10.38
C THR A 672 -6.84 17.70 11.07
N ALA A 673 -6.48 18.83 10.49
CA ALA A 673 -6.74 20.16 11.04
C ALA A 673 -8.25 20.43 11.15
N VAL A 674 -9.04 20.07 10.13
CA VAL A 674 -10.52 20.16 10.15
C VAL A 674 -11.09 19.28 11.26
N ALA A 675 -10.66 18.02 11.37
CA ALA A 675 -11.13 17.09 12.39
C ALA A 675 -10.83 17.60 13.81
N CYS A 676 -9.60 18.06 14.05
CA CYS A 676 -9.18 18.59 15.35
C CYS A 676 -9.94 19.88 15.72
N ALA A 677 -10.09 20.81 14.80
CA ALA A 677 -10.86 22.03 15.03
C ALA A 677 -12.33 21.72 15.29
N THR A 678 -12.91 20.78 14.55
CA THR A 678 -14.29 20.32 14.72
C THR A 678 -14.49 19.64 16.08
N ALA A 679 -13.56 18.78 16.50
CA ALA A 679 -13.59 18.15 17.82
C ALA A 679 -13.57 19.21 18.93
N LEU A 680 -12.62 20.14 18.88
CA LEU A 680 -12.54 21.24 19.84
C LEU A 680 -13.83 22.08 19.86
N SER A 681 -14.45 22.33 18.71
CA SER A 681 -15.70 23.11 18.62
C SER A 681 -16.89 22.42 19.27
N LYS A 682 -16.88 21.11 19.44
CA LYS A 682 -17.96 20.29 20.04
C LYS A 682 -17.81 20.14 21.55
N VAL A 683 -16.61 20.24 22.09
CA VAL A 683 -16.36 20.11 23.53
C VAL A 683 -17.07 21.20 24.31
N ASP A 684 -17.91 20.84 25.31
CA ASP A 684 -18.49 21.80 26.24
C ASP A 684 -17.55 21.97 27.46
N PRO A 685 -17.01 23.17 27.69
CA PRO A 685 -16.11 23.43 28.83
C PRO A 685 -16.70 23.12 30.19
N ARG A 686 -18.04 23.11 30.29
CA ARG A 686 -18.73 22.84 31.56
C ARG A 686 -18.88 21.35 31.87
N ASP A 687 -18.86 20.52 30.82
CA ASP A 687 -19.11 19.09 30.92
C ASP A 687 -17.81 18.27 30.75
N THR A 688 -16.70 18.95 30.55
CA THR A 688 -15.42 18.30 30.26
C THR A 688 -14.34 18.60 31.32
N HIS A 689 -13.49 17.65 31.56
CA HIS A 689 -12.27 17.80 32.37
C HIS A 689 -11.03 18.06 31.49
N LEU A 690 -11.20 18.31 30.19
CA LEU A 690 -10.13 18.65 29.28
C LEU A 690 -9.66 20.09 29.53
N ILE A 691 -8.35 20.30 29.59
CA ILE A 691 -7.73 21.61 29.71
C ILE A 691 -7.73 22.29 28.34
N LEU A 692 -8.79 22.99 27.98
CA LEU A 692 -8.96 23.59 26.65
C LEU A 692 -8.03 24.78 26.38
N TYR A 693 -7.41 25.32 27.39
CA TYR A 693 -6.59 26.52 27.30
C TYR A 693 -5.40 26.39 26.36
N ASP A 694 -4.77 25.20 26.31
CA ASP A 694 -3.59 24.95 25.49
C ASP A 694 -3.88 24.92 23.98
N ALA A 695 -5.13 24.73 23.59
CA ALA A 695 -5.54 24.77 22.19
C ALA A 695 -5.84 26.19 21.66
N VAL A 696 -5.97 27.20 22.54
CA VAL A 696 -6.46 28.54 22.15
C VAL A 696 -5.55 29.23 21.16
N GLU A 697 -4.22 29.16 21.34
CA GLU A 697 -3.25 29.78 20.46
C GLU A 697 -3.29 29.18 19.06
N HIS A 698 -3.43 27.88 18.96
CA HIS A 698 -3.55 27.17 17.69
C HIS A 698 -4.84 27.52 16.94
N ALA A 699 -5.97 27.56 17.63
CA ALA A 699 -7.25 27.99 17.06
C ALA A 699 -7.22 29.45 16.61
N TYR A 700 -6.58 30.31 17.36
CA TYR A 700 -6.35 31.69 17.05
C TYR A 700 -5.51 31.91 15.79
N ASN A 701 -4.39 31.15 15.66
CA ASN A 701 -3.55 31.20 14.46
C ASN A 701 -4.28 30.63 13.23
N ALA A 702 -5.15 29.65 13.44
CA ALA A 702 -5.97 29.08 12.37
C ALA A 702 -6.94 30.10 11.74
N LEU A 703 -7.48 31.04 12.51
CA LEU A 703 -8.34 32.12 11.97
C LEU A 703 -7.64 32.98 10.91
N LEU A 704 -6.29 33.05 10.95
CA LEU A 704 -5.49 33.90 10.06
C LEU A 704 -5.05 33.17 8.80
N ASN A 705 -4.72 31.88 8.91
CA ASN A 705 -3.87 31.18 7.96
C ASN A 705 -4.50 29.92 7.33
N ARG A 706 -5.77 29.60 7.64
CA ARG A 706 -6.42 28.36 7.20
C ARG A 706 -7.60 28.63 6.27
N LYS A 707 -8.11 27.54 5.65
CA LYS A 707 -9.37 27.56 4.89
C LYS A 707 -10.56 27.65 5.86
N ASP A 708 -11.73 28.06 5.38
CA ASP A 708 -12.92 28.33 6.21
C ASP A 708 -13.47 27.09 6.92
N ASP A 709 -13.25 25.89 6.38
CA ASP A 709 -13.59 24.61 7.03
C ASP A 709 -12.82 24.35 8.33
N VAL A 710 -11.63 24.96 8.51
CA VAL A 710 -10.88 24.99 9.78
C VAL A 710 -11.22 26.26 10.58
N ARG A 711 -11.34 27.41 9.91
CA ARG A 711 -11.58 28.72 10.56
C ARG A 711 -12.91 28.76 11.28
N ILE A 712 -13.98 28.21 10.68
CA ILE A 712 -15.33 28.21 11.28
C ILE A 712 -15.34 27.44 12.61
N PRO A 713 -14.94 26.15 12.71
CA PRO A 713 -14.91 25.45 13.98
C PRO A 713 -13.91 26.08 14.97
N ALA A 714 -12.78 26.63 14.52
CA ALA A 714 -11.86 27.36 15.40
C ALA A 714 -12.52 28.59 16.00
N ALA A 715 -13.30 29.38 15.25
CA ALA A 715 -14.06 30.48 15.75
C ALA A 715 -15.11 30.05 16.79
N ILE A 716 -15.81 28.93 16.56
CA ILE A 716 -16.78 28.35 17.50
C ILE A 716 -16.10 27.94 18.81
N PHE A 717 -14.93 27.25 18.70
CA PHE A 717 -14.14 26.84 19.87
C PHE A 717 -13.71 28.05 20.71
N LEU A 718 -13.18 29.08 20.08
CA LEU A 718 -12.79 30.32 20.77
C LEU A 718 -13.93 30.97 21.53
N GLY A 719 -15.17 30.83 21.05
CA GLY A 719 -16.37 31.30 21.75
C GLY A 719 -16.73 30.53 23.03
N ARG A 720 -16.10 29.40 23.29
CA ARG A 720 -16.31 28.52 24.44
C ARG A 720 -15.23 28.65 25.50
N VAL A 721 -14.12 29.33 25.21
CA VAL A 721 -12.99 29.47 26.15
C VAL A 721 -13.36 30.38 27.28
N GLU A 722 -13.30 29.91 28.53
CA GLU A 722 -13.55 30.67 29.73
C GLU A 722 -12.25 31.18 30.36
N GLY A 723 -12.19 32.48 30.67
CA GLY A 723 -11.21 33.09 31.59
C GLY A 723 -9.91 33.66 31.01
N GLY A 724 -9.36 34.66 31.68
CA GLY A 724 -7.98 35.17 31.58
C GLY A 724 -7.62 36.03 30.35
N ALA A 725 -6.31 36.31 30.21
CA ALA A 725 -5.76 37.17 29.16
C ALA A 725 -6.04 36.63 27.73
N LYS A 726 -6.00 35.31 27.53
CA LYS A 726 -6.29 34.70 26.24
C LYS A 726 -7.75 34.92 25.77
N LYS A 727 -8.67 35.16 26.67
CA LYS A 727 -10.04 35.49 26.34
C LYS A 727 -10.12 36.85 25.63
N ALA A 728 -9.37 37.84 26.07
CA ALA A 728 -9.30 39.14 25.44
C ALA A 728 -8.65 39.06 24.05
N GLU A 729 -7.58 38.28 23.91
CA GLU A 729 -6.94 38.04 22.61
C GLU A 729 -7.90 37.35 21.64
N ALA A 730 -8.61 36.33 22.09
CA ALA A 730 -9.63 35.65 21.29
C ALA A 730 -10.72 36.61 20.82
N ALA A 731 -11.21 37.50 21.70
CA ALA A 731 -12.20 38.49 21.36
C ALA A 731 -11.72 39.45 20.29
N GLU A 732 -10.50 39.99 20.38
CA GLU A 732 -9.95 40.90 19.37
C GLU A 732 -9.82 40.24 17.99
N LYS A 733 -9.44 38.95 17.94
CA LYS A 733 -9.35 38.21 16.66
C LYS A 733 -10.72 37.88 16.07
N LEU A 734 -11.66 37.45 16.89
CA LEU A 734 -13.05 37.25 16.46
C LEU A 734 -13.65 38.55 15.92
N LYS A 735 -13.37 39.67 16.61
CA LYS A 735 -13.77 41.02 16.16
C LYS A 735 -13.18 41.37 14.79
N ALA A 736 -11.87 41.11 14.58
CA ALA A 736 -11.23 41.34 13.30
C ALA A 736 -11.89 40.52 12.17
N VAL A 737 -12.21 39.25 12.43
CA VAL A 737 -12.89 38.37 11.46
C VAL A 737 -14.29 38.89 11.12
N VAL A 738 -15.06 39.34 12.10
CA VAL A 738 -16.43 39.90 11.91
C VAL A 738 -16.38 41.16 11.07
N MET A 739 -15.40 42.03 11.33
CA MET A 739 -15.29 43.35 10.74
C MET A 739 -14.77 43.35 9.31
N ASP A 740 -14.14 42.27 8.89
CA ASP A 740 -13.60 42.08 7.54
C ASP A 740 -14.68 41.49 6.62
N SER A 741 -15.24 42.32 5.74
CA SER A 741 -16.27 41.95 4.77
C SER A 741 -15.76 40.99 3.68
N ALA A 742 -14.43 40.80 3.52
CA ALA A 742 -13.87 39.84 2.58
C ALA A 742 -13.97 38.38 3.09
N ASN A 743 -14.20 38.20 4.40
CA ASN A 743 -14.42 36.88 4.97
C ASN A 743 -15.77 36.30 4.57
N ALA A 744 -15.84 34.97 4.40
CA ALA A 744 -17.08 34.25 4.12
C ALA A 744 -18.16 34.56 5.17
N VAL A 745 -19.40 34.63 4.73
CA VAL A 745 -20.55 35.00 5.57
C VAL A 745 -20.70 34.04 6.74
N GLU A 746 -20.54 32.71 6.50
CA GLU A 746 -20.61 31.65 7.51
C GLU A 746 -19.56 31.83 8.61
N LEU A 747 -18.34 32.18 8.22
CA LEU A 747 -17.25 32.46 9.16
C LEU A 747 -17.53 33.66 10.00
N ARG A 748 -18.03 34.76 9.39
CA ARG A 748 -18.41 35.99 10.09
C ARG A 748 -19.56 35.75 11.06
N ARG A 749 -20.56 34.92 10.68
CA ARG A 749 -21.67 34.50 11.56
C ARG A 749 -21.15 33.72 12.77
N ALA A 750 -20.27 32.70 12.55
CA ALA A 750 -19.68 31.94 13.63
C ALA A 750 -18.84 32.80 14.58
N ALA A 751 -18.02 33.69 14.04
CA ALA A 751 -17.19 34.61 14.81
C ALA A 751 -18.03 35.59 15.62
N LEU A 752 -19.13 36.13 15.07
CA LEU A 752 -20.01 37.05 15.76
C LEU A 752 -20.75 36.40 16.95
N ARG A 753 -21.26 35.17 16.75
CA ARG A 753 -21.87 34.38 17.84
C ARG A 753 -20.85 34.10 18.96
N SER A 754 -19.62 33.78 18.60
CA SER A 754 -18.55 33.51 19.55
C SER A 754 -18.09 34.76 20.26
N LEU A 755 -17.97 35.88 19.58
CA LEU A 755 -17.62 37.17 20.15
C LEU A 755 -18.61 37.61 21.24
N GLY A 756 -19.91 37.47 21.01
CA GLY A 756 -20.95 37.79 22.01
C GLY A 756 -20.89 36.90 23.26
N ARG A 757 -20.27 35.71 23.20
CA ARG A 757 -20.05 34.83 24.34
C ARG A 757 -18.78 35.21 25.13
N VAL A 758 -17.73 35.57 24.41
CA VAL A 758 -16.40 35.83 24.98
C VAL A 758 -16.34 37.21 25.62
N GLN A 759 -16.90 38.23 24.98
CA GLN A 759 -16.83 39.60 25.42
C GLN A 759 -18.24 40.14 25.55
N LYS A 760 -18.54 40.77 26.71
CA LYS A 760 -19.85 41.33 26.99
C LYS A 760 -19.91 42.85 26.83
N ASP A 761 -18.82 43.56 27.06
CA ASP A 761 -18.74 45.00 27.07
C ASP A 761 -17.82 45.52 25.97
N GLY A 762 -18.07 46.78 25.51
CA GLY A 762 -17.21 47.45 24.56
C GLY A 762 -17.34 46.95 23.09
N LEU A 763 -18.49 46.37 22.73
CA LEU A 763 -18.79 45.87 21.38
C LEU A 763 -19.85 46.70 20.66
N GLU A 764 -20.26 47.85 21.21
CA GLU A 764 -21.31 48.70 20.64
C GLU A 764 -21.01 49.14 19.21
N ASP A 765 -19.75 49.44 18.91
CA ASP A 765 -19.32 49.81 17.55
C ASP A 765 -19.37 48.64 16.58
N VAL A 766 -19.07 47.42 17.05
CA VAL A 766 -19.17 46.20 16.24
C VAL A 766 -20.63 45.96 15.88
N TYR A 767 -21.51 45.98 16.87
CA TYR A 767 -22.94 45.71 16.65
C TYR A 767 -23.59 46.79 15.79
N ARG A 768 -23.20 48.07 15.95
CA ARG A 768 -23.67 49.16 15.09
C ARG A 768 -23.24 48.94 13.63
N LYS A 769 -22.01 48.51 13.39
CA LYS A 769 -21.51 48.22 12.06
C LYS A 769 -22.19 46.98 11.46
N VAL A 770 -22.40 45.95 12.25
CA VAL A 770 -23.10 44.69 11.88
C VAL A 770 -24.57 44.99 11.48
N GLN A 771 -25.25 45.97 12.05
CA GLN A 771 -26.60 46.37 11.64
C GLN A 771 -26.66 46.91 10.21
N ALA A 772 -25.55 47.40 9.66
CA ALA A 772 -25.45 47.86 8.29
C ALA A 772 -25.00 46.74 7.31
N ASP A 773 -24.80 45.51 7.79
CA ASP A 773 -24.34 44.39 6.98
C ASP A 773 -25.41 44.01 5.93
N PRO A 774 -24.99 43.61 4.71
CA PRO A 774 -25.94 43.14 3.70
C PRO A 774 -26.64 41.83 4.10
N ASP A 775 -26.00 40.98 4.90
CA ASP A 775 -26.54 39.71 5.35
C ASP A 775 -27.51 39.88 6.54
N GLN A 776 -28.74 39.37 6.38
CA GLN A 776 -29.80 39.54 7.38
C GLN A 776 -29.51 38.69 8.64
N GLU A 777 -28.95 37.49 8.52
CA GLU A 777 -28.63 36.62 9.67
C GLU A 777 -27.51 37.23 10.54
N ILE A 778 -26.53 37.90 9.93
CA ILE A 778 -25.50 38.65 10.66
C ILE A 778 -26.14 39.78 11.47
N LYS A 779 -27.09 40.52 10.91
CA LYS A 779 -27.85 41.54 11.66
C LYS A 779 -28.60 40.94 12.83
N ASP A 780 -29.30 39.83 12.60
CA ASP A 780 -30.09 39.15 13.62
C ASP A 780 -29.23 38.63 14.76
N ILE A 781 -28.09 38.01 14.46
CA ILE A 781 -27.10 37.53 15.47
C ILE A 781 -26.54 38.72 16.26
N GLY A 782 -26.25 39.85 15.58
CA GLY A 782 -25.76 41.06 16.22
C GLY A 782 -26.80 41.63 17.16
N ALA A 783 -28.07 41.73 16.73
CA ALA A 783 -29.18 42.18 17.55
C ALA A 783 -29.43 41.31 18.79
N GLU A 784 -29.40 39.98 18.62
CA GLU A 784 -29.55 39.03 19.72
C GLU A 784 -28.41 39.16 20.72
N SER A 785 -27.17 39.23 20.26
CA SER A 785 -25.99 39.36 21.11
C SER A 785 -25.96 40.67 21.88
N TYR A 786 -26.26 41.76 21.21
CA TYR A 786 -26.39 43.07 21.87
C TYR A 786 -27.52 43.10 22.90
N GLY A 787 -28.63 42.49 22.60
CA GLY A 787 -29.76 42.41 23.51
C GLY A 787 -29.49 41.55 24.75
N GLN A 788 -28.74 40.48 24.64
CA GLN A 788 -28.32 39.69 25.79
C GLN A 788 -27.40 40.48 26.73
N ILE A 789 -26.46 41.24 26.16
CA ILE A 789 -25.54 42.11 26.89
C ILE A 789 -26.35 43.24 27.61
N SER A 790 -27.26 43.90 26.91
CA SER A 790 -28.07 44.94 27.46
C SER A 790 -28.98 44.48 28.59
N ARG A 791 -29.51 43.25 28.50
CA ARG A 791 -30.28 42.66 29.61
C ARG A 791 -29.38 42.37 30.82
N ALA A 792 -28.14 41.86 30.59
CA ALA A 792 -27.20 41.63 31.68
C ALA A 792 -26.80 42.91 32.38
N ASN A 793 -26.79 44.05 31.69
CA ASN A 793 -26.49 45.40 32.21
C ASN A 793 -27.73 46.14 32.77
N GLY A 794 -28.88 45.43 32.83
CA GLY A 794 -30.13 46.01 33.40
C GLY A 794 -30.89 46.95 32.47
N SER A 795 -30.49 47.13 31.20
CA SER A 795 -31.21 47.91 30.21
C SER A 795 -32.11 47.01 29.35
N ILE A 796 -33.40 47.32 29.28
CA ILE A 796 -34.32 46.69 28.33
C ILE A 796 -34.25 47.49 27.05
N ILE A 797 -33.83 46.84 25.97
CA ILE A 797 -33.74 47.49 24.66
C ILE A 797 -34.89 46.98 23.80
N ASP A 798 -35.68 47.90 23.30
CA ASP A 798 -36.71 47.69 22.29
C ASP A 798 -36.09 47.12 20.97
N PHE A 799 -34.82 47.39 20.75
CA PHE A 799 -33.99 46.88 19.67
C PHE A 799 -34.06 45.36 19.52
N ILE A 800 -34.21 44.57 20.63
CA ILE A 800 -34.33 43.11 20.51
C ILE A 800 -35.67 42.69 19.92
N ARG A 801 -36.73 43.49 20.23
CA ARG A 801 -38.07 43.22 19.71
C ARG A 801 -38.15 43.51 18.21
N GLU A 802 -37.49 44.57 17.76
CA GLU A 802 -37.51 45.02 16.38
C GLU A 802 -36.60 44.17 15.47
N ASN A 803 -35.53 43.52 16.00
CA ASN A 803 -34.54 42.75 15.28
C ASN A 803 -34.49 41.26 15.65
N ARG A 804 -35.51 40.75 16.31
CA ARG A 804 -35.56 39.33 16.70
C ARG A 804 -35.78 38.44 15.49
N ILE A 805 -34.95 37.38 15.36
CA ILE A 805 -35.16 36.31 14.37
C ILE A 805 -36.48 35.63 14.71
N ASP A 806 -37.42 35.66 13.79
CA ASP A 806 -38.67 34.89 13.91
C ASP A 806 -38.34 33.40 13.68
N LYS A 807 -38.07 32.68 14.78
CA LYS A 807 -37.72 31.26 14.73
C LYS A 807 -38.82 30.40 14.12
N ASP A 808 -40.07 30.89 14.14
CA ASP A 808 -41.26 30.16 13.69
C ASP A 808 -41.38 30.10 12.15
N LYS A 809 -40.56 30.83 11.40
CA LYS A 809 -40.59 30.81 9.92
C LYS A 809 -39.67 29.79 9.27
N LYS A 810 -38.80 29.12 10.03
CA LYS A 810 -37.87 28.11 9.47
C LYS A 810 -38.31 26.65 9.68
N GLU A 811 -39.45 26.41 10.38
CA GLU A 811 -40.01 25.07 10.55
C GLU A 811 -41.28 24.80 9.69
N LYS A 812 -41.46 25.52 8.62
CA LYS A 812 -42.49 25.20 7.62
C LYS A 812 -41.90 24.91 6.27
#